data_b88b8e67ea18b57d63755d92ccc1ee3d
#
_entry.id   b88b8e67ea18b57d63755d92ccc1ee3d
#
_cell.length_a   1.000
_cell.length_b   1.000
_cell.length_c   1.000
_cell.angle_alpha   90.00
_cell.angle_beta   90.00
_cell.angle_gamma   90.00
#
_symmetry.space_group_name_H-M   'P 1'
#
loop_
_entity.id
_entity.type
_entity.pdbx_description
1 polymer ?
#
loop_
_entity_poly.entity_id
_entity_poly.type
_entity_poly.pdbx_seq_one_letter_code
_entity_poly.pdbx_strand_id
1 'polypeptide(L)'
;MDLIRKRNKKPRRSDSVNYRRHYLGQGEQDKQLLDQCYALWNNLEEFRERRARAMRWVDGDQWGDTITVKDKTMKERDYITSVGNVALQANQIKRLVETIAGGYVKQQNEPVCRARAREEQVYGELMSTCLQANWQMNDMPIIIDAAIKEVLIGGWATVREAYEYRNGELDSWTDICHPNYMFFDSTMKDPRYYDMELIGEIHDITFGRFCEKFAHSPEDIEKFVEWYGDASSPLYSSLMEDVNDKHNVEEMVFYAPKDRNLCRVYEVWRKESRDRYRVHDENTGELYIINADDAESIRNIEQENKRRKALAAQQGWGADEIPLIHYRENFFVDTYWYGRFLTPQGYILWEGESPYENRRCPYTTIILPMTDGKIVSYISDAIDQNRYINRMLTLYDWMQRAGLKGVTYVPQNIVPDNMTNEEFAEQMTSIDGVVFYEPKKDGHKPETFYGHTGTINLAEIVRMMKELMESGTSVSAAIRGEQPKSGTAAALYAQQTENSATPLASLMMRFGVFVRNIAKLKLVNIQQFYDSKRYEQIAGQVSQLVDMSKVDFNLAGNLEYDLSVIQSTATPTFRAFKTDVLMQFAQAGFIPPRFVFEFGDIPGADEILQRLDAMAQEAEGQQVGPGFPQAQAMMTSPNPEMAL
;
A
#
# COMPACT_ATOMS: atom_id res chain seq x y z
N MET A 1 9.61 16.43 37.14
CA MET A 1 10.01 15.39 36.17
C MET A 1 9.58 13.98 36.57
N ASP A 2 9.12 13.73 37.77
CA ASP A 2 8.68 12.38 38.21
C ASP A 2 7.22 12.04 37.95
N LEU A 3 6.41 12.94 37.43
CA LEU A 3 4.97 12.75 37.21
C LEU A 3 4.63 11.93 35.94
N ILE A 4 5.57 11.73 35.04
CA ILE A 4 5.37 10.95 33.80
C ILE A 4 5.66 9.44 34.01
N ARG A 5 6.34 9.09 35.11
CA ARG A 5 6.84 7.70 35.34
C ARG A 5 5.84 6.72 35.93
N LYS A 6 4.65 7.16 36.34
CA LYS A 6 3.61 6.24 36.83
C LYS A 6 2.45 6.08 35.85
N ARG A 7 2.73 5.70 34.59
CA ARG A 7 1.71 5.00 33.81
C ARG A 7 1.47 3.65 34.49
N ASN A 8 0.24 3.43 34.94
CA ASN A 8 -0.22 2.16 35.47
C ASN A 8 0.29 1.04 34.56
N LYS A 9 1.12 0.13 35.12
CA LYS A 9 1.53 -1.09 34.44
C LYS A 9 0.28 -1.88 34.11
N LYS A 10 -0.26 -1.67 32.91
CA LYS A 10 -1.24 -2.63 32.37
C LYS A 10 -0.53 -3.98 32.22
N PRO A 11 -1.16 -5.08 32.61
CA PRO A 11 -0.58 -6.41 32.39
C PRO A 11 -0.30 -6.55 30.89
N ARG A 12 0.95 -6.81 30.53
CA ARG A 12 1.34 -7.11 29.15
C ARG A 12 0.59 -8.36 28.72
N ARG A 13 -0.21 -8.25 27.71
CA ARG A 13 -0.88 -9.39 27.09
C ARG A 13 0.06 -9.93 26.02
N SER A 14 0.66 -11.07 26.29
CA SER A 14 1.42 -11.89 25.33
C SER A 14 0.53 -12.65 24.34
N ASP A 15 -0.78 -12.52 24.49
CA ASP A 15 -1.72 -13.23 23.64
C ASP A 15 -2.03 -12.41 22.40
N SER A 16 -2.12 -13.07 21.23
CA SER A 16 -2.76 -12.54 20.04
C SER A 16 -3.99 -11.74 20.45
N VAL A 17 -4.32 -10.68 19.68
CA VAL A 17 -5.63 -10.03 19.81
C VAL A 17 -6.65 -11.14 19.66
N ASN A 18 -7.03 -11.72 20.78
CA ASN A 18 -7.83 -12.92 20.78
C ASN A 18 -9.27 -12.43 20.71
N TYR A 19 -9.80 -12.34 19.48
CA TYR A 19 -11.23 -12.13 19.27
C TYR A 19 -12.08 -13.12 20.09
N ARG A 20 -11.48 -14.21 20.59
CA ARG A 20 -12.11 -15.19 21.49
C ARG A 20 -12.49 -14.65 22.88
N ARG A 21 -12.00 -13.49 23.32
CA ARG A 21 -12.32 -12.96 24.67
C ARG A 21 -13.50 -12.01 24.71
N HIS A 22 -14.02 -11.62 23.57
CA HIS A 22 -15.20 -10.78 23.50
C HIS A 22 -16.40 -11.61 23.06
N TYR A 23 -17.43 -11.45 23.80
CA TYR A 23 -18.72 -12.11 23.86
C TYR A 23 -19.36 -12.26 22.47
N LEU A 24 -19.72 -13.48 22.11
CA LEU A 24 -20.79 -13.72 21.15
C LEU A 24 -22.06 -13.14 21.78
N GLY A 25 -22.53 -12.01 21.26
CA GLY A 25 -23.86 -11.51 21.58
C GLY A 25 -24.82 -12.67 21.35
N GLN A 26 -25.57 -13.06 22.38
CA GLN A 26 -26.48 -14.21 22.28
C GLN A 26 -27.59 -13.89 21.26
N GLY A 27 -27.29 -14.02 19.95
CA GLY A 27 -28.24 -13.81 18.87
C GLY A 27 -28.68 -12.36 18.67
N GLU A 28 -27.97 -11.37 19.21
CA GLU A 28 -28.20 -9.96 18.88
C GLU A 28 -27.89 -9.69 17.42
N GLN A 29 -28.80 -9.04 16.74
CA GLN A 29 -28.70 -8.65 15.34
C GLN A 29 -28.58 -7.14 15.23
N ASP A 30 -27.57 -6.66 14.53
CA ASP A 30 -27.45 -5.24 14.15
C ASP A 30 -27.70 -5.08 12.64
N LYS A 31 -28.97 -5.26 12.25
CA LYS A 31 -29.38 -5.07 10.85
C LYS A 31 -29.22 -3.64 10.39
N GLN A 32 -29.45 -2.67 11.27
CA GLN A 32 -29.32 -1.26 10.93
C GLN A 32 -27.88 -0.90 10.54
N LEU A 33 -26.88 -1.43 11.25
CA LEU A 33 -25.48 -1.24 10.88
C LEU A 33 -25.16 -1.94 9.56
N LEU A 34 -25.68 -3.15 9.34
CA LEU A 34 -25.46 -3.89 8.10
C LEU A 34 -26.06 -3.15 6.90
N ASP A 35 -27.27 -2.59 7.03
CA ASP A 35 -27.93 -1.78 5.99
C ASP A 35 -27.13 -0.50 5.71
N GLN A 36 -26.58 0.13 6.75
CA GLN A 36 -25.66 1.26 6.59
C GLN A 36 -24.39 0.86 5.82
N CYS A 37 -23.79 -0.28 6.15
CA CYS A 37 -22.63 -0.80 5.44
C CYS A 37 -22.94 -1.08 3.96
N TYR A 38 -24.11 -1.66 3.67
CA TYR A 38 -24.55 -1.88 2.30
C TYR A 38 -24.71 -0.55 1.54
N ALA A 39 -25.34 0.45 2.13
CA ALA A 39 -25.51 1.77 1.51
C ALA A 39 -24.15 2.42 1.19
N LEU A 40 -23.18 2.35 2.12
CA LEU A 40 -21.83 2.88 1.90
C LEU A 40 -21.08 2.10 0.82
N TRP A 41 -21.21 0.78 0.80
CA TRP A 41 -20.61 -0.06 -0.24
C TRP A 41 -21.23 0.25 -1.61
N ASN A 42 -22.55 0.42 -1.68
CA ASN A 42 -23.28 0.75 -2.91
C ASN A 42 -22.88 2.13 -3.46
N ASN A 43 -22.67 3.12 -2.60
CA ASN A 43 -22.17 4.45 -2.98
C ASN A 43 -20.81 4.39 -3.72
N LEU A 44 -20.07 3.31 -3.59
CA LEU A 44 -18.78 3.09 -4.26
C LEU A 44 -18.92 2.28 -5.57
N GLU A 45 -20.12 2.07 -6.10
CA GLU A 45 -20.37 1.33 -7.34
C GLU A 45 -19.62 1.96 -8.52
N GLU A 46 -19.82 3.25 -8.76
CA GLU A 46 -19.15 3.99 -9.84
C GLU A 46 -17.60 3.89 -9.73
N PHE A 47 -17.09 3.88 -8.50
CA PHE A 47 -15.67 3.65 -8.26
C PHE A 47 -15.25 2.23 -8.69
N ARG A 48 -16.00 1.20 -8.31
CA ARG A 48 -15.69 -0.20 -8.67
C ARG A 48 -15.71 -0.42 -10.17
N GLU A 49 -16.68 0.18 -10.88
CA GLU A 49 -16.76 0.12 -12.34
C GLU A 49 -15.56 0.81 -13.00
N ARG A 50 -15.20 2.03 -12.56
CA ARG A 50 -14.04 2.76 -13.07
C ARG A 50 -12.74 2.02 -12.81
N ARG A 51 -12.57 1.45 -11.60
CA ARG A 51 -11.43 0.62 -11.26
C ARG A 51 -11.35 -0.63 -12.14
N ALA A 52 -12.46 -1.33 -12.34
CA ALA A 52 -12.51 -2.51 -13.21
C ALA A 52 -12.13 -2.17 -14.65
N ARG A 53 -12.60 -1.03 -15.17
CA ARG A 53 -12.21 -0.52 -16.49
C ARG A 53 -10.70 -0.22 -16.53
N ALA A 54 -10.18 0.52 -15.55
CA ALA A 54 -8.77 0.86 -15.47
C ALA A 54 -7.87 -0.38 -15.41
N MET A 55 -8.26 -1.39 -14.63
CA MET A 55 -7.54 -2.67 -14.53
C MET A 55 -7.50 -3.41 -15.87
N ARG A 56 -8.64 -3.52 -16.58
CA ARG A 56 -8.68 -4.11 -17.93
C ARG A 56 -7.70 -3.41 -18.90
N TRP A 57 -7.63 -2.08 -18.83
CA TRP A 57 -6.70 -1.30 -19.66
C TRP A 57 -5.23 -1.60 -19.35
N VAL A 58 -4.88 -1.75 -18.07
CA VAL A 58 -3.52 -2.16 -17.64
C VAL A 58 -3.21 -3.58 -18.08
N ASP A 59 -4.16 -4.51 -17.92
CA ASP A 59 -4.02 -5.93 -18.29
C ASP A 59 -3.96 -6.17 -19.79
N GLY A 60 -4.27 -5.15 -20.60
CA GLY A 60 -4.18 -5.23 -22.05
C GLY A 60 -5.50 -5.50 -22.77
N ASP A 61 -6.63 -5.61 -22.08
CA ASP A 61 -7.95 -5.63 -22.73
C ASP A 61 -8.47 -4.20 -22.98
N GLN A 62 -7.81 -3.52 -23.92
CA GLN A 62 -8.03 -2.09 -24.22
C GLN A 62 -9.20 -1.86 -25.19
N TRP A 63 -9.72 -2.90 -25.80
CA TRP A 63 -10.84 -2.86 -26.75
C TRP A 63 -12.13 -3.50 -26.19
N GLY A 64 -12.16 -3.74 -24.87
CA GLY A 64 -13.30 -4.35 -24.17
C GLY A 64 -14.44 -3.37 -23.84
N ASP A 65 -14.26 -2.07 -24.08
CA ASP A 65 -15.31 -1.06 -23.84
C ASP A 65 -16.47 -1.26 -24.83
N THR A 66 -17.69 -1.03 -24.36
CA THR A 66 -18.90 -1.14 -25.17
C THR A 66 -19.15 0.13 -25.95
N ILE A 67 -19.55 0.00 -27.21
CA ILE A 67 -19.98 1.10 -28.08
C ILE A 67 -21.35 0.81 -28.66
N THR A 68 -22.13 1.83 -28.92
CA THR A 68 -23.42 1.71 -29.60
C THR A 68 -23.26 2.16 -31.05
N VAL A 69 -23.49 1.24 -31.99
CA VAL A 69 -23.43 1.51 -33.42
C VAL A 69 -24.75 1.06 -34.05
N LYS A 70 -25.46 1.95 -34.70
CA LYS A 70 -26.76 1.67 -35.34
C LYS A 70 -27.73 0.93 -34.41
N ASP A 71 -27.91 1.45 -33.17
CA ASP A 71 -28.79 0.92 -32.12
C ASP A 71 -28.42 -0.49 -31.59
N LYS A 72 -27.23 -0.98 -31.93
CA LYS A 72 -26.69 -2.23 -31.36
C LYS A 72 -25.51 -1.91 -30.45
N THR A 73 -25.59 -2.39 -29.23
CA THR A 73 -24.50 -2.30 -28.27
C THR A 73 -23.60 -3.52 -28.43
N MET A 74 -22.31 -3.30 -28.70
CA MET A 74 -21.30 -4.35 -28.87
C MET A 74 -19.93 -3.89 -28.33
N LYS A 75 -19.01 -4.82 -28.11
CA LYS A 75 -17.63 -4.46 -27.75
C LYS A 75 -16.94 -3.79 -28.94
N GLU A 76 -16.08 -2.81 -28.64
CA GLU A 76 -15.34 -2.07 -29.67
C GLU A 76 -14.45 -3.00 -30.53
N ARG A 77 -13.87 -4.05 -29.92
CA ARG A 77 -13.14 -5.11 -30.62
C ARG A 77 -13.99 -5.79 -31.71
N ASP A 78 -15.21 -6.19 -31.35
CA ASP A 78 -16.11 -6.91 -32.25
C ASP A 78 -16.52 -6.02 -33.43
N TYR A 79 -16.75 -4.73 -33.16
CA TYR A 79 -17.00 -3.75 -34.23
C TYR A 79 -15.83 -3.64 -35.20
N ILE A 80 -14.61 -3.45 -34.71
CA ILE A 80 -13.40 -3.32 -35.54
C ILE A 80 -13.21 -4.56 -36.40
N THR A 81 -13.40 -5.75 -35.81
CA THR A 81 -13.29 -7.02 -36.52
C THR A 81 -14.40 -7.19 -37.57
N SER A 82 -15.64 -6.77 -37.28
CA SER A 82 -16.77 -6.84 -38.19
C SER A 82 -16.56 -5.99 -39.47
N VAL A 83 -15.76 -4.94 -39.38
CA VAL A 83 -15.39 -4.06 -40.51
C VAL A 83 -14.15 -4.60 -41.26
N GLY A 84 -13.62 -5.78 -40.88
CA GLY A 84 -12.45 -6.37 -41.50
C GLY A 84 -11.09 -5.78 -41.05
N ASN A 85 -11.07 -5.06 -39.95
CA ASN A 85 -9.86 -4.48 -39.37
C ASN A 85 -9.31 -5.34 -38.22
N VAL A 86 -8.02 -5.16 -37.95
CA VAL A 86 -7.35 -5.76 -36.78
C VAL A 86 -7.28 -4.72 -35.68
N ALA A 87 -7.75 -5.08 -34.50
CA ALA A 87 -7.71 -4.22 -33.31
C ALA A 87 -6.27 -4.18 -32.76
N LEU A 88 -5.47 -3.23 -33.23
CA LEU A 88 -4.10 -3.03 -32.78
C LEU A 88 -4.08 -2.28 -31.46
N GLN A 89 -3.15 -2.64 -30.57
CA GLN A 89 -2.99 -1.97 -29.30
C GLN A 89 -1.52 -1.75 -28.94
N ALA A 90 -1.27 -0.63 -28.24
CA ALA A 90 0.00 -0.29 -27.65
C ALA A 90 -0.24 0.08 -26.17
N ASN A 91 0.11 -0.84 -25.27
CA ASN A 91 -0.16 -0.65 -23.85
C ASN A 91 0.87 0.29 -23.20
N GLN A 92 0.64 1.60 -23.33
CA GLN A 92 1.45 2.62 -22.68
C GLN A 92 1.08 2.79 -21.18
N ILE A 93 -0.17 2.47 -20.81
CA ILE A 93 -0.66 2.63 -19.43
C ILE A 93 0.04 1.67 -18.49
N LYS A 94 0.19 0.40 -18.88
CA LYS A 94 0.94 -0.58 -18.08
C LYS A 94 2.36 -0.09 -17.83
N ARG A 95 3.03 0.37 -18.89
CA ARG A 95 4.40 0.90 -18.77
C ARG A 95 4.47 2.11 -17.84
N LEU A 96 3.47 2.99 -17.88
CA LEU A 96 3.36 4.13 -16.97
C LEU A 96 3.29 3.70 -15.51
N VAL A 97 2.34 2.80 -15.18
CA VAL A 97 2.14 2.27 -13.82
C VAL A 97 3.41 1.58 -13.31
N GLU A 98 4.00 0.68 -14.11
CA GLU A 98 5.23 -0.04 -13.74
C GLU A 98 6.43 0.90 -13.54
N THR A 99 6.53 1.97 -14.32
CA THR A 99 7.63 2.94 -14.18
C THR A 99 7.52 3.72 -12.88
N ILE A 100 6.32 4.18 -12.51
CA ILE A 100 6.12 4.95 -11.28
C ILE A 100 6.29 4.04 -10.07
N ALA A 101 5.65 2.86 -10.07
CA ALA A 101 5.74 1.90 -8.97
C ALA A 101 7.18 1.42 -8.76
N GLY A 102 7.87 1.01 -9.85
CA GLY A 102 9.25 0.58 -9.79
C GLY A 102 10.21 1.68 -9.33
N GLY A 103 9.95 2.94 -9.73
CA GLY A 103 10.70 4.10 -9.25
C GLY A 103 10.63 4.30 -7.73
N TYR A 104 9.46 4.06 -7.13
CA TYR A 104 9.27 4.12 -5.68
C TYR A 104 9.92 2.94 -4.96
N VAL A 105 9.67 1.72 -5.42
CA VAL A 105 10.21 0.49 -4.79
C VAL A 105 11.74 0.46 -4.86
N LYS A 106 12.34 0.98 -5.94
CA LYS A 106 13.80 1.07 -6.08
C LYS A 106 14.45 1.92 -4.97
N GLN A 107 13.73 2.86 -4.37
CA GLN A 107 14.24 3.67 -3.26
C GLN A 107 14.42 2.87 -1.97
N GLN A 108 13.80 1.68 -1.87
CA GLN A 108 13.85 0.80 -0.67
C GLN A 108 13.65 1.59 0.61
N ASN A 109 12.53 2.29 0.70
CA ASN A 109 12.22 3.12 1.85
C ASN A 109 11.95 2.25 3.09
N GLU A 110 12.74 2.43 4.13
CA GLU A 110 12.59 1.73 5.41
C GLU A 110 12.20 2.70 6.53
N PRO A 111 11.32 2.29 7.44
CA PRO A 111 10.98 3.10 8.60
C PRO A 111 12.08 3.03 9.64
N VAL A 112 12.42 4.18 10.21
CA VAL A 112 13.40 4.33 11.28
C VAL A 112 12.76 5.08 12.44
N CYS A 113 12.96 4.55 13.64
CA CYS A 113 12.52 5.15 14.90
C CYS A 113 13.64 5.99 15.49
N ARG A 114 13.28 7.15 16.03
CA ARG A 114 14.19 8.00 16.82
C ARG A 114 13.52 8.35 18.14
N ALA A 115 14.22 8.11 19.23
CA ALA A 115 13.77 8.58 20.52
C ALA A 115 13.84 10.11 20.58
N ARG A 116 12.87 10.75 21.23
CA ARG A 116 12.84 12.21 21.38
C ARG A 116 13.91 12.73 22.32
N ALA A 117 14.21 11.98 23.39
CA ALA A 117 15.25 12.32 24.33
C ALA A 117 16.62 11.77 23.89
N ARG A 118 17.66 12.58 24.01
CA ARG A 118 19.01 12.21 23.60
C ARG A 118 19.58 11.01 24.40
N GLU A 119 19.20 10.90 25.66
CA GLU A 119 19.59 9.81 26.56
C GLU A 119 18.93 8.47 26.20
N GLU A 120 17.88 8.50 25.38
CA GLU A 120 17.07 7.35 25.02
C GLU A 120 17.35 6.84 23.58
N GLN A 121 18.42 7.33 22.94
CA GLN A 121 18.74 6.96 21.53
C GLN A 121 18.92 5.45 21.35
N VAL A 122 19.46 4.76 22.35
CA VAL A 122 19.65 3.29 22.32
C VAL A 122 18.30 2.56 22.14
N TYR A 123 17.26 3.07 22.79
CA TYR A 123 15.91 2.51 22.63
C TYR A 123 15.33 2.79 21.24
N GLY A 124 15.67 3.94 20.63
CA GLY A 124 15.30 4.26 19.26
C GLY A 124 15.92 3.31 18.25
N GLU A 125 17.17 2.93 18.43
CA GLU A 125 17.89 1.96 17.61
C GLU A 125 17.31 0.54 17.77
N LEU A 126 17.02 0.13 19.02
CA LEU A 126 16.36 -1.15 19.29
C LEU A 126 14.99 -1.24 18.59
N MET A 127 14.16 -0.20 18.73
CA MET A 127 12.84 -0.18 18.11
C MET A 127 12.92 -0.11 16.59
N SER A 128 13.90 0.57 16.02
CA SER A 128 14.17 0.55 14.58
C SER A 128 14.50 -0.86 14.10
N THR A 129 15.37 -1.57 14.83
CA THR A 129 15.74 -2.96 14.50
C THR A 129 14.53 -3.89 14.58
N CYS A 130 13.71 -3.79 15.62
CA CYS A 130 12.49 -4.60 15.74
C CYS A 130 11.49 -4.30 14.63
N LEU A 131 11.32 -3.03 14.28
CA LEU A 131 10.44 -2.61 13.20
C LEU A 131 10.94 -3.10 11.83
N GLN A 132 12.24 -3.02 11.57
CA GLN A 132 12.86 -3.52 10.33
C GLN A 132 12.78 -5.05 10.23
N ALA A 133 12.99 -5.78 11.32
CA ALA A 133 12.82 -7.24 11.34
C ALA A 133 11.36 -7.64 11.01
N ASN A 134 10.37 -6.97 11.61
CA ASN A 134 8.96 -7.19 11.28
C ASN A 134 8.64 -6.77 9.83
N TRP A 135 9.26 -5.70 9.33
CA TRP A 135 9.11 -5.22 7.96
C TRP A 135 9.58 -6.25 6.93
N GLN A 136 10.73 -6.89 7.19
CA GLN A 136 11.27 -7.97 6.37
C GLN A 136 10.42 -9.24 6.46
N MET A 137 10.00 -9.64 7.67
CA MET A 137 9.15 -10.82 7.88
C MET A 137 7.82 -10.73 7.11
N ASN A 138 7.28 -9.54 6.96
CA ASN A 138 6.03 -9.27 6.21
C ASN A 138 6.24 -9.08 4.71
N ASP A 139 7.46 -9.18 4.17
CA ASP A 139 7.76 -8.86 2.77
C ASP A 139 7.16 -7.51 2.34
N MET A 140 7.28 -6.49 3.20
CA MET A 140 6.64 -5.19 3.01
C MET A 140 6.90 -4.53 1.64
N PRO A 141 8.07 -4.69 0.99
CA PRO A 141 8.26 -4.17 -0.37
C PRO A 141 7.24 -4.71 -1.38
N ILE A 142 6.78 -5.96 -1.26
CA ILE A 142 5.75 -6.55 -2.13
C ILE A 142 4.39 -5.90 -1.86
N ILE A 143 4.04 -5.72 -0.59
CA ILE A 143 2.78 -5.07 -0.17
C ILE A 143 2.76 -3.61 -0.63
N ILE A 144 3.87 -2.91 -0.51
CA ILE A 144 4.01 -1.51 -0.94
C ILE A 144 3.91 -1.39 -2.47
N ASP A 145 4.53 -2.30 -3.23
CA ASP A 145 4.40 -2.35 -4.70
C ASP A 145 2.94 -2.57 -5.12
N ALA A 146 2.26 -3.52 -4.49
CA ALA A 146 0.85 -3.77 -4.74
C ALA A 146 -0.02 -2.54 -4.36
N ALA A 147 0.25 -1.89 -3.24
CA ALA A 147 -0.49 -0.74 -2.78
C ALA A 147 -0.30 0.49 -3.71
N ILE A 148 0.92 0.78 -4.15
CA ILE A 148 1.15 1.91 -5.07
C ILE A 148 0.52 1.65 -6.45
N LYS A 149 0.57 0.43 -6.97
CA LYS A 149 -0.12 0.05 -8.20
C LYS A 149 -1.62 0.23 -8.06
N GLU A 150 -2.20 -0.20 -6.93
CA GLU A 150 -3.63 -0.02 -6.66
C GLU A 150 -4.03 1.46 -6.58
N VAL A 151 -3.22 2.30 -5.94
CA VAL A 151 -3.43 3.76 -5.89
C VAL A 151 -3.37 4.38 -7.28
N LEU A 152 -2.43 3.97 -8.12
CA LEU A 152 -2.31 4.49 -9.49
C LEU A 152 -3.50 4.07 -10.36
N ILE A 153 -3.95 2.82 -10.26
CA ILE A 153 -5.00 2.24 -11.09
C ILE A 153 -6.39 2.63 -10.57
N GLY A 154 -6.64 2.43 -9.28
CA GLY A 154 -7.94 2.66 -8.66
C GLY A 154 -8.09 4.02 -8.00
N GLY A 155 -7.01 4.66 -7.60
CA GLY A 155 -7.02 5.88 -6.80
C GLY A 155 -7.14 5.65 -5.30
N TRP A 156 -7.20 4.41 -4.85
CA TRP A 156 -7.40 4.06 -3.44
C TRP A 156 -6.71 2.75 -3.10
N ALA A 157 -5.97 2.72 -2.00
CA ALA A 157 -5.45 1.49 -1.40
C ALA A 157 -5.61 1.52 0.11
N THR A 158 -5.85 0.37 0.70
CA THR A 158 -5.95 0.18 2.15
C THR A 158 -5.15 -1.05 2.55
N VAL A 159 -4.47 -0.95 3.68
CA VAL A 159 -3.83 -2.09 4.34
C VAL A 159 -4.42 -2.28 5.73
N ARG A 160 -4.46 -3.52 6.17
CA ARG A 160 -4.91 -3.94 7.49
C ARG A 160 -3.72 -4.42 8.30
N GLU A 161 -3.57 -3.94 9.51
CA GLU A 161 -2.59 -4.40 10.49
C GLU A 161 -3.29 -5.24 11.55
N ALA A 162 -2.85 -6.47 11.75
CA ALA A 162 -3.40 -7.34 12.77
C ALA A 162 -2.27 -8.04 13.56
N TYR A 163 -2.41 -8.09 14.88
CA TYR A 163 -1.52 -8.89 15.72
C TYR A 163 -2.14 -10.26 15.92
N GLU A 164 -1.69 -11.24 15.17
CA GLU A 164 -2.29 -12.57 15.14
C GLU A 164 -1.27 -13.67 14.90
N TYR A 165 -1.69 -14.93 15.15
CA TYR A 165 -0.86 -16.10 14.92
C TYR A 165 -0.99 -16.56 13.47
N ARG A 166 0.12 -16.56 12.72
CA ARG A 166 0.20 -17.07 11.33
C ARG A 166 1.48 -17.88 11.14
N ASN A 167 1.39 -18.94 10.39
CA ASN A 167 2.54 -19.78 9.99
C ASN A 167 3.43 -20.25 11.16
N GLY A 168 2.88 -20.36 12.36
CA GLY A 168 3.63 -20.75 13.55
C GLY A 168 4.21 -19.60 14.36
N GLU A 169 4.04 -18.35 13.92
CA GLU A 169 4.55 -17.16 14.58
C GLU A 169 3.43 -16.20 14.97
N LEU A 170 3.55 -15.64 16.17
CA LEU A 170 2.66 -14.59 16.69
C LEU A 170 3.35 -13.24 16.50
N ASP A 171 2.84 -12.43 15.58
CA ASP A 171 3.43 -11.13 15.27
C ASP A 171 2.43 -10.15 14.65
N SER A 172 2.88 -8.92 14.36
CA SER A 172 2.11 -7.93 13.62
C SER A 172 2.20 -8.22 12.12
N TRP A 173 1.05 -8.57 11.52
CA TRP A 173 0.91 -8.90 10.12
C TRP A 173 0.22 -7.79 9.36
N THR A 174 0.70 -7.53 8.15
CA THR A 174 0.10 -6.55 7.23
C THR A 174 -0.52 -7.26 6.04
N ASP A 175 -1.77 -6.94 5.75
CA ASP A 175 -2.48 -7.42 4.56
C ASP A 175 -2.93 -6.23 3.71
N ILE A 176 -2.84 -6.39 2.39
CA ILE A 176 -3.45 -5.44 1.47
C ILE A 176 -4.93 -5.81 1.30
N CYS A 177 -5.82 -4.84 1.54
CA CYS A 177 -7.25 -5.03 1.38
C CYS A 177 -7.65 -4.80 -0.07
N HIS A 178 -8.52 -5.68 -0.61
CA HIS A 178 -8.99 -5.52 -1.97
C HIS A 178 -10.11 -4.48 -2.04
N PRO A 179 -9.98 -3.39 -2.83
CA PRO A 179 -10.91 -2.25 -2.79
C PRO A 179 -12.37 -2.59 -3.09
N ASN A 180 -12.66 -3.65 -3.88
CA ASN A 180 -14.03 -4.06 -4.15
C ASN A 180 -14.76 -4.63 -2.93
N TYR A 181 -14.00 -5.08 -1.92
CA TYR A 181 -14.53 -5.64 -0.67
C TYR A 181 -14.45 -4.66 0.50
N MET A 182 -14.07 -3.40 0.21
CA MET A 182 -13.99 -2.35 1.22
C MET A 182 -15.15 -1.35 1.06
N PHE A 183 -15.52 -0.75 2.18
CA PHE A 183 -16.45 0.37 2.23
C PHE A 183 -16.05 1.35 3.33
N PHE A 184 -16.37 2.61 3.15
CA PHE A 184 -16.07 3.67 4.11
C PHE A 184 -17.01 4.85 3.95
N ASP A 185 -17.02 5.73 4.95
CA ASP A 185 -17.78 6.97 4.90
C ASP A 185 -17.15 7.95 3.89
N SER A 186 -17.88 8.21 2.80
CA SER A 186 -17.44 9.08 1.69
C SER A 186 -17.61 10.58 1.97
N THR A 187 -18.12 10.97 3.15
CA THR A 187 -18.34 12.39 3.51
C THR A 187 -17.09 13.09 4.03
N MET A 188 -15.98 12.38 4.10
CA MET A 188 -14.67 12.90 4.57
C MET A 188 -14.21 14.11 3.79
N LYS A 189 -13.63 15.07 4.51
CA LYS A 189 -13.05 16.32 3.97
C LYS A 189 -11.57 16.49 4.32
N ASP A 190 -11.11 15.86 5.42
CA ASP A 190 -9.71 15.93 5.83
C ASP A 190 -8.83 15.04 4.91
N PRO A 191 -7.85 15.60 4.21
CA PRO A 191 -6.94 14.82 3.36
C PRO A 191 -6.06 13.82 4.13
N ARG A 192 -6.10 13.85 5.48
CA ARG A 192 -5.42 12.89 6.38
C ARG A 192 -6.36 11.82 6.92
N TYR A 193 -7.65 11.87 6.56
CA TYR A 193 -8.71 10.91 6.94
C TYR A 193 -9.02 10.87 8.44
N TYR A 194 -8.73 11.95 9.19
CA TYR A 194 -9.03 11.99 10.63
C TYR A 194 -10.53 12.13 10.93
N ASP A 195 -11.28 12.63 9.98
CA ASP A 195 -12.74 12.76 10.02
C ASP A 195 -13.50 11.51 9.55
N MET A 196 -12.79 10.44 9.16
CA MET A 196 -13.42 9.15 8.85
C MET A 196 -14.14 8.60 10.07
N GLU A 197 -15.42 8.26 9.93
CA GLU A 197 -16.25 7.76 11.03
C GLU A 197 -16.55 6.28 10.93
N LEU A 198 -16.54 5.71 9.71
CA LEU A 198 -16.79 4.31 9.47
C LEU A 198 -15.89 3.77 8.34
N ILE A 199 -15.31 2.61 8.57
CA ILE A 199 -14.58 1.82 7.56
C ILE A 199 -14.85 0.34 7.82
N GLY A 200 -14.96 -0.46 6.76
CA GLY A 200 -15.14 -1.89 6.90
C GLY A 200 -14.65 -2.68 5.71
N GLU A 201 -14.50 -3.97 5.94
CA GLU A 201 -14.02 -4.96 4.97
C GLU A 201 -14.92 -6.19 4.96
N ILE A 202 -15.16 -6.72 3.78
CA ILE A 202 -15.88 -7.97 3.54
C ILE A 202 -14.86 -9.09 3.42
N HIS A 203 -14.94 -10.07 4.31
CA HIS A 203 -14.07 -11.25 4.30
C HIS A 203 -14.84 -12.48 3.83
N ASP A 204 -14.29 -13.17 2.85
CA ASP A 204 -14.77 -14.48 2.40
C ASP A 204 -13.78 -15.55 2.87
N ILE A 205 -14.12 -16.30 3.92
CA ILE A 205 -13.24 -17.26 4.59
C ILE A 205 -13.85 -18.66 4.59
N THR A 206 -13.02 -19.69 4.63
CA THR A 206 -13.50 -21.07 4.73
C THR A 206 -14.16 -21.32 6.08
N PHE A 207 -15.15 -22.22 6.12
CA PHE A 207 -15.88 -22.54 7.33
C PHE A 207 -14.96 -22.99 8.50
N GLY A 208 -13.90 -23.74 8.19
CA GLY A 208 -12.92 -24.13 9.21
C GLY A 208 -12.21 -22.95 9.86
N ARG A 209 -11.74 -21.97 9.05
CA ARG A 209 -11.13 -20.73 9.57
C ARG A 209 -12.14 -19.85 10.29
N PHE A 210 -13.40 -19.85 9.84
CA PHE A 210 -14.46 -19.13 10.51
C PHE A 210 -14.69 -19.67 11.93
N CYS A 211 -14.80 -20.99 12.06
CA CYS A 211 -14.92 -21.64 13.37
C CYS A 211 -13.68 -21.41 14.25
N GLU A 212 -12.48 -21.52 13.68
CA GLU A 212 -11.23 -21.24 14.40
C GLU A 212 -11.22 -19.84 15.01
N LYS A 213 -11.72 -18.85 14.26
CA LYS A 213 -11.70 -17.45 14.66
C LYS A 213 -12.79 -17.08 15.66
N PHE A 214 -13.99 -17.62 15.50
CA PHE A 214 -15.18 -17.17 16.24
C PHE A 214 -15.83 -18.20 17.16
N ALA A 215 -15.59 -19.50 17.02
CA ALA A 215 -16.18 -20.50 17.89
C ALA A 215 -15.50 -20.55 19.28
N HIS A 216 -16.30 -20.50 20.34
CA HIS A 216 -15.84 -20.64 21.72
C HIS A 216 -16.30 -21.94 22.34
N SER A 217 -17.37 -22.53 21.80
CA SER A 217 -17.98 -23.76 22.28
C SER A 217 -18.44 -24.64 21.10
N PRO A 218 -18.66 -25.96 21.32
CA PRO A 218 -19.26 -26.80 20.30
C PRO A 218 -20.66 -26.33 19.87
N GLU A 219 -21.42 -25.72 20.78
CA GLU A 219 -22.76 -25.16 20.50
C GLU A 219 -22.71 -23.99 19.50
N ASP A 220 -21.62 -23.22 19.49
CA ASP A 220 -21.45 -22.14 18.54
C ASP A 220 -21.24 -22.69 17.13
N ILE A 221 -20.53 -23.83 17.01
CA ILE A 221 -20.33 -24.50 15.72
C ILE A 221 -21.67 -24.98 15.16
N GLU A 222 -22.58 -25.51 15.98
CA GLU A 222 -23.91 -25.92 15.53
C GLU A 222 -24.71 -24.74 15.01
N LYS A 223 -24.68 -23.58 15.70
CA LYS A 223 -25.31 -22.33 15.21
C LYS A 223 -24.69 -21.85 13.90
N PHE A 224 -23.37 -21.95 13.78
CA PHE A 224 -22.67 -21.53 12.56
C PHE A 224 -23.01 -22.44 11.36
N VAL A 225 -23.20 -23.73 11.61
CA VAL A 225 -23.72 -24.66 10.59
C VAL A 225 -25.15 -24.26 10.19
N GLU A 226 -25.99 -23.85 11.13
CA GLU A 226 -27.34 -23.36 10.82
C GLU A 226 -27.29 -22.07 9.97
N TRP A 227 -26.39 -21.15 10.26
CA TRP A 227 -26.27 -19.88 9.53
C TRP A 227 -25.68 -20.01 8.13
N TYR A 228 -24.71 -20.92 7.93
CA TYR A 228 -23.94 -21.06 6.69
C TYR A 228 -24.05 -22.44 6.02
N GLY A 229 -24.57 -23.45 6.74
CA GLY A 229 -24.45 -24.86 6.36
C GLY A 229 -25.41 -25.33 5.27
N ASP A 230 -26.45 -24.57 4.95
CA ASP A 230 -27.41 -24.95 3.91
C ASP A 230 -27.38 -23.96 2.77
N ALA A 231 -27.10 -24.48 1.56
CA ALA A 231 -27.34 -23.75 0.29
C ALA A 231 -28.83 -23.38 0.11
N SER A 232 -29.71 -23.96 0.94
CA SER A 232 -31.12 -23.66 1.10
C SER A 232 -31.41 -22.66 2.22
N SER A 233 -30.38 -21.96 2.77
CA SER A 233 -30.59 -20.86 3.73
C SER A 233 -31.62 -19.89 3.16
N PRO A 234 -32.60 -19.45 3.98
CA PRO A 234 -33.66 -18.54 3.52
C PRO A 234 -33.14 -17.27 2.85
N LEU A 235 -31.92 -16.85 3.18
CA LEU A 235 -31.24 -15.71 2.58
C LEU A 235 -30.83 -16.00 1.13
N TYR A 236 -30.29 -17.20 0.85
CA TYR A 236 -29.93 -17.61 -0.50
C TYR A 236 -31.17 -17.87 -1.37
N SER A 237 -32.22 -18.47 -0.79
CA SER A 237 -33.44 -18.75 -1.53
C SER A 237 -34.23 -17.49 -1.82
N SER A 238 -34.36 -16.54 -0.88
CA SER A 238 -35.08 -15.28 -1.12
C SER A 238 -34.34 -14.38 -2.12
N LEU A 239 -33.02 -14.34 -2.12
CA LEU A 239 -32.21 -13.59 -3.08
C LEU A 239 -32.25 -14.24 -4.49
N MET A 240 -32.43 -15.57 -4.59
CA MET A 240 -32.50 -16.28 -5.87
C MET A 240 -33.88 -16.22 -6.52
N GLU A 241 -34.97 -16.03 -5.76
CA GLU A 241 -36.31 -15.89 -6.31
C GLU A 241 -36.53 -14.56 -7.07
N ASP A 242 -35.79 -13.51 -6.71
CA ASP A 242 -35.89 -12.17 -7.30
C ASP A 242 -34.85 -11.84 -8.40
N VAL A 243 -34.12 -12.83 -8.93
CA VAL A 243 -32.99 -12.67 -9.89
C VAL A 243 -33.33 -11.98 -11.22
N ASN A 244 -34.57 -11.68 -11.50
CA ASN A 244 -34.98 -11.04 -12.77
C ASN A 244 -34.76 -9.52 -12.82
N ASP A 245 -34.37 -8.87 -11.72
CA ASP A 245 -34.15 -7.43 -11.66
C ASP A 245 -32.64 -7.10 -11.53
N LYS A 246 -32.12 -6.19 -12.35
CA LYS A 246 -30.69 -5.83 -12.35
C LYS A 246 -30.18 -5.31 -11.02
N HIS A 247 -31.04 -4.70 -10.22
CA HIS A 247 -30.69 -4.22 -8.87
C HIS A 247 -30.39 -5.35 -7.89
N ASN A 248 -31.03 -6.51 -8.03
CA ASN A 248 -30.84 -7.65 -7.14
C ASN A 248 -29.48 -8.36 -7.31
N VAL A 249 -28.83 -8.23 -8.48
CA VAL A 249 -27.51 -8.84 -8.72
C VAL A 249 -26.42 -8.18 -7.87
N GLU A 250 -26.49 -6.87 -7.66
CA GLU A 250 -25.50 -6.14 -6.84
C GLU A 250 -25.71 -6.39 -5.36
N GLU A 251 -26.96 -6.43 -4.91
CA GLU A 251 -27.31 -6.82 -3.56
C GLU A 251 -26.79 -8.23 -3.25
N MET A 252 -26.93 -9.18 -4.17
CA MET A 252 -26.34 -10.51 -4.05
C MET A 252 -24.82 -10.48 -3.89
N VAL A 253 -24.10 -9.63 -4.62
CA VAL A 253 -22.64 -9.52 -4.51
C VAL A 253 -22.22 -9.02 -3.12
N PHE A 254 -23.02 -8.20 -2.48
CA PHE A 254 -22.76 -7.76 -1.11
C PHE A 254 -23.02 -8.88 -0.10
N TYR A 255 -24.17 -9.55 -0.14
CA TYR A 255 -24.59 -10.51 0.89
C TYR A 255 -24.04 -11.94 0.68
N ALA A 256 -23.68 -12.33 -0.53
CA ALA A 256 -23.25 -13.68 -0.83
C ALA A 256 -21.86 -13.72 -1.46
N PRO A 257 -20.97 -14.65 -1.03
CA PRO A 257 -19.70 -14.87 -1.69
C PRO A 257 -19.92 -15.51 -3.07
N LYS A 258 -18.98 -15.28 -4.01
CA LYS A 258 -19.01 -15.94 -5.32
C LYS A 258 -18.87 -17.44 -5.21
N ASP A 259 -18.03 -17.93 -4.29
CA ASP A 259 -17.89 -19.33 -3.97
C ASP A 259 -18.76 -19.67 -2.77
N ARG A 260 -19.74 -20.57 -2.99
CA ARG A 260 -20.70 -21.01 -1.96
C ARG A 260 -20.05 -21.76 -0.79
N ASN A 261 -18.81 -22.22 -0.94
CA ASN A 261 -18.07 -22.88 0.14
C ASN A 261 -17.42 -21.92 1.12
N LEU A 262 -17.52 -20.61 0.88
CA LEU A 262 -16.97 -19.59 1.75
C LEU A 262 -18.06 -18.96 2.64
N CYS A 263 -17.65 -18.60 3.84
CA CYS A 263 -18.47 -17.85 4.79
C CYS A 263 -18.11 -16.36 4.67
N ARG A 264 -19.12 -15.53 4.43
CA ARG A 264 -18.94 -14.07 4.38
C ARG A 264 -19.06 -13.47 5.77
N VAL A 265 -18.13 -12.59 6.10
CA VAL A 265 -18.08 -11.85 7.36
C VAL A 265 -17.76 -10.40 7.07
N TYR A 266 -18.43 -9.49 7.75
CA TYR A 266 -18.15 -8.06 7.66
C TYR A 266 -17.37 -7.64 8.89
N GLU A 267 -16.18 -7.12 8.70
CA GLU A 267 -15.41 -6.43 9.73
C GLU A 267 -15.73 -4.94 9.62
N VAL A 268 -16.39 -4.38 10.61
CA VAL A 268 -16.85 -2.99 10.62
C VAL A 268 -16.23 -2.26 11.80
N TRP A 269 -15.59 -1.14 11.52
CA TRP A 269 -15.07 -0.23 12.53
C TRP A 269 -15.79 1.10 12.41
N ARG A 270 -16.43 1.52 13.51
CA ARG A 270 -17.14 2.80 13.59
C ARG A 270 -16.66 3.59 14.79
N LYS A 271 -16.59 4.91 14.66
CA LYS A 271 -16.37 5.79 15.80
C LYS A 271 -17.64 5.85 16.63
N GLU A 272 -17.50 5.52 17.90
CA GLU A 272 -18.54 5.68 18.90
C GLU A 272 -18.09 6.74 19.91
N SER A 273 -19.05 7.35 20.58
CA SER A 273 -18.80 8.36 21.59
C SER A 273 -19.36 7.89 22.93
N ARG A 274 -18.66 8.20 23.99
CA ARG A 274 -19.12 7.98 25.35
C ARG A 274 -18.77 9.14 26.25
N ASP A 275 -19.62 9.33 27.21
CA ASP A 275 -19.47 10.36 28.22
C ASP A 275 -18.44 9.96 29.27
N ARG A 276 -17.51 10.85 29.56
CA ARG A 276 -16.43 10.61 30.52
C ARG A 276 -16.19 11.81 31.41
N TYR A 277 -15.64 11.51 32.60
CA TYR A 277 -15.13 12.51 33.51
C TYR A 277 -13.61 12.39 33.64
N ARG A 278 -12.91 13.53 33.58
CA ARG A 278 -11.51 13.62 33.96
C ARG A 278 -11.46 13.89 35.46
N VAL A 279 -10.90 12.97 36.21
CA VAL A 279 -10.78 13.05 37.67
C VAL A 279 -9.42 13.59 38.01
N HIS A 280 -9.41 14.57 38.89
CA HIS A 280 -8.20 15.16 39.47
C HIS A 280 -8.25 15.01 40.99
N ASP A 281 -7.31 14.28 41.56
CA ASP A 281 -7.13 14.17 43.01
C ASP A 281 -6.07 15.18 43.46
N GLU A 282 -6.51 16.22 44.18
CA GLU A 282 -5.62 17.26 44.67
C GLU A 282 -4.60 16.77 45.70
N ASN A 283 -4.90 15.65 46.41
CA ASN A 283 -4.01 15.12 47.44
C ASN A 283 -2.82 14.34 46.83
N THR A 284 -3.09 13.54 45.80
CA THR A 284 -2.06 12.71 45.14
C THR A 284 -1.49 13.35 43.88
N GLY A 285 -2.18 14.38 43.34
CA GLY A 285 -1.87 14.99 42.06
C GLY A 285 -2.17 14.05 40.86
N GLU A 286 -2.87 12.94 41.08
CA GLU A 286 -3.20 11.97 40.02
C GLU A 286 -4.33 12.49 39.13
N LEU A 287 -4.15 12.31 37.84
CA LEU A 287 -5.16 12.53 36.80
C LEU A 287 -5.53 11.21 36.16
N TYR A 288 -6.82 10.85 36.23
CA TYR A 288 -7.34 9.64 35.57
C TYR A 288 -8.73 9.89 34.96
N ILE A 289 -9.20 8.98 34.16
CA ILE A 289 -10.47 9.11 33.42
C ILE A 289 -11.39 7.99 33.86
N ILE A 290 -12.66 8.32 34.15
CA ILE A 290 -13.73 7.37 34.44
C ILE A 290 -14.86 7.55 33.41
N ASN A 291 -15.62 6.48 33.17
CA ASN A 291 -16.83 6.58 32.37
C ASN A 291 -17.96 7.23 33.19
N ALA A 292 -18.81 8.01 32.54
CA ALA A 292 -19.94 8.65 33.22
C ALA A 292 -20.96 7.62 33.75
N ASP A 293 -21.02 6.45 33.10
CA ASP A 293 -21.91 5.35 33.49
C ASP A 293 -21.36 4.48 34.63
N ASP A 294 -20.08 4.67 35.01
CA ASP A 294 -19.45 3.90 36.09
C ASP A 294 -19.90 4.42 37.46
N ALA A 295 -21.09 4.00 37.86
CA ALA A 295 -21.69 4.37 39.13
C ALA A 295 -20.87 3.92 40.35
N GLU A 296 -20.05 2.87 40.22
CA GLU A 296 -19.21 2.37 41.31
C GLU A 296 -18.03 3.29 41.55
N SER A 297 -17.28 3.64 40.50
CA SER A 297 -16.17 4.59 40.59
C SER A 297 -16.64 5.96 41.10
N ILE A 298 -17.78 6.43 40.63
CA ILE A 298 -18.37 7.70 41.10
C ILE A 298 -18.71 7.64 42.59
N ARG A 299 -19.36 6.55 43.05
CA ARG A 299 -19.66 6.36 44.47
C ARG A 299 -18.40 6.32 45.34
N ASN A 300 -17.36 5.62 44.89
CA ASN A 300 -16.09 5.55 45.60
C ASN A 300 -15.44 6.92 45.77
N ILE A 301 -15.45 7.74 44.71
CA ILE A 301 -14.96 9.12 44.74
C ILE A 301 -15.80 9.96 45.74
N GLU A 302 -17.13 9.87 45.69
CA GLU A 302 -17.99 10.63 46.59
C GLU A 302 -17.84 10.16 48.05
N GLN A 303 -17.63 8.89 48.31
CA GLN A 303 -17.36 8.36 49.66
C GLN A 303 -16.03 8.84 50.18
N GLU A 304 -14.97 8.84 49.34
CA GLU A 304 -13.66 9.32 49.73
C GLU A 304 -13.68 10.83 50.02
N ASN A 305 -14.37 11.61 49.18
CA ASN A 305 -14.57 13.05 49.44
C ASN A 305 -15.34 13.31 50.74
N LYS A 306 -16.37 12.51 51.07
CA LYS A 306 -17.07 12.59 52.35
C LYS A 306 -16.14 12.26 53.53
N ARG A 307 -15.30 11.24 53.36
CA ARG A 307 -14.30 10.86 54.39
C ARG A 307 -13.28 11.98 54.62
N ARG A 308 -12.73 12.55 53.56
CA ARG A 308 -11.76 13.66 53.62
C ARG A 308 -12.36 14.89 54.33
N LYS A 309 -13.60 15.27 53.99
CA LYS A 309 -14.33 16.34 54.66
C LYS A 309 -14.57 16.04 56.16
N ALA A 310 -14.92 14.82 56.52
CA ALA A 310 -15.12 14.44 57.92
C ALA A 310 -13.83 14.48 58.72
N LEU A 311 -12.70 14.02 58.17
CA LEU A 311 -11.38 14.11 58.78
C LEU A 311 -10.90 15.57 58.95
N ALA A 312 -11.10 16.40 57.96
CA ALA A 312 -10.75 17.79 58.00
C ALA A 312 -11.55 18.59 59.05
N ALA A 313 -12.85 18.27 59.18
CA ALA A 313 -13.69 18.83 60.24
C ALA A 313 -13.21 18.46 61.63
N GLN A 314 -12.67 17.25 61.85
CA GLN A 314 -12.07 16.84 63.12
C GLN A 314 -10.73 17.55 63.40
N GLN A 315 -10.01 17.94 62.35
CA GLN A 315 -8.70 18.60 62.46
C GLN A 315 -8.81 20.15 62.45
N GLY A 316 -10.02 20.70 62.24
CA GLY A 316 -10.27 22.14 62.23
C GLY A 316 -9.79 22.88 60.98
N TRP A 317 -9.63 22.19 59.86
CA TRP A 317 -9.21 22.76 58.57
C TRP A 317 -10.34 23.62 57.97
N GLY A 318 -9.97 24.70 57.29
CA GLY A 318 -10.91 25.50 56.50
C GLY A 318 -11.48 24.72 55.31
N ALA A 319 -12.67 25.10 54.87
CA ALA A 319 -13.33 24.39 53.77
C ALA A 319 -12.52 24.43 52.47
N ASP A 320 -11.72 25.46 52.25
CA ASP A 320 -10.88 25.69 51.06
C ASP A 320 -9.50 24.97 51.15
N GLU A 321 -9.16 24.40 52.30
CA GLU A 321 -7.87 23.72 52.52
C GLU A 321 -7.97 22.19 52.35
N ILE A 322 -9.17 21.67 52.07
CA ILE A 322 -9.41 20.24 51.97
C ILE A 322 -9.09 19.74 50.55
N PRO A 323 -8.05 18.91 50.36
CA PRO A 323 -7.74 18.38 49.05
C PRO A 323 -8.83 17.36 48.60
N LEU A 324 -9.68 17.79 47.68
CA LEU A 324 -10.78 17.00 47.18
C LEU A 324 -10.47 16.33 45.84
N ILE A 325 -11.27 15.33 45.51
CA ILE A 325 -11.25 14.69 44.19
C ILE A 325 -12.30 15.38 43.33
N HIS A 326 -11.86 16.12 42.32
CA HIS A 326 -12.72 16.83 41.38
C HIS A 326 -12.98 15.98 40.12
N TYR A 327 -14.23 15.85 39.73
CA TYR A 327 -14.60 15.09 38.50
C TYR A 327 -15.74 15.73 37.71
N ARG A 328 -16.78 16.27 38.35
CA ARG A 328 -18.00 16.78 37.69
C ARG A 328 -17.75 17.95 36.74
N GLU A 329 -16.81 18.79 37.05
CA GLU A 329 -16.47 20.00 36.28
C GLU A 329 -15.67 19.69 35.02
N ASN A 330 -15.13 18.49 34.90
CA ASN A 330 -14.27 18.03 33.83
C ASN A 330 -14.95 16.96 32.96
N PHE A 331 -16.24 17.15 32.67
CA PHE A 331 -16.98 16.31 31.71
C PHE A 331 -16.47 16.52 30.30
N PHE A 332 -16.34 15.45 29.52
CA PHE A 332 -16.05 15.49 28.10
C PHE A 332 -16.60 14.24 27.41
N VAL A 333 -16.87 14.38 26.12
CA VAL A 333 -17.24 13.26 25.26
C VAL A 333 -15.98 12.70 24.61
N ASP A 334 -15.68 11.43 24.90
CA ASP A 334 -14.54 10.71 24.32
C ASP A 334 -15.00 9.92 23.11
N THR A 335 -14.33 10.09 21.97
CA THR A 335 -14.58 9.32 20.77
C THR A 335 -13.54 8.22 20.61
N TYR A 336 -13.99 7.02 20.27
CA TYR A 336 -13.14 5.84 20.15
C TYR A 336 -13.61 4.94 19.02
N TRP A 337 -12.71 4.14 18.45
CA TRP A 337 -13.04 3.16 17.45
C TRP A 337 -13.60 1.90 18.10
N TYR A 338 -14.80 1.50 17.65
CA TYR A 338 -15.48 0.30 18.08
C TYR A 338 -15.64 -0.64 16.89
N GLY A 339 -15.16 -1.88 17.04
CA GLY A 339 -15.19 -2.91 16.00
C GLY A 339 -16.34 -3.87 16.20
N ARG A 340 -16.97 -4.30 15.11
CA ARG A 340 -17.95 -5.38 15.05
C ARG A 340 -17.65 -6.31 13.89
N PHE A 341 -17.79 -7.61 14.14
CA PHE A 341 -17.83 -8.62 13.09
C PHE A 341 -19.27 -9.10 12.96
N LEU A 342 -19.81 -9.01 11.75
CA LEU A 342 -21.20 -9.33 11.45
C LEU A 342 -21.29 -10.46 10.42
N THR A 343 -22.35 -11.28 10.54
CA THR A 343 -22.76 -12.21 9.48
C THR A 343 -23.63 -11.51 8.45
N PRO A 344 -23.90 -12.09 7.27
CA PRO A 344 -24.85 -11.55 6.28
C PRO A 344 -26.28 -11.39 6.82
N GLN A 345 -26.65 -12.13 7.85
CA GLN A 345 -27.93 -12.02 8.55
C GLN A 345 -27.95 -10.90 9.60
N GLY A 346 -26.77 -10.27 9.85
CA GLY A 346 -26.61 -9.21 10.84
C GLY A 346 -26.30 -9.72 12.26
N TYR A 347 -26.06 -11.02 12.47
CA TYR A 347 -25.64 -11.52 13.77
C TYR A 347 -24.24 -11.02 14.13
N ILE A 348 -24.07 -10.58 15.37
CA ILE A 348 -22.80 -10.10 15.90
C ILE A 348 -21.96 -11.30 16.33
N LEU A 349 -20.82 -11.49 15.66
CA LEU A 349 -19.83 -12.53 15.98
C LEU A 349 -18.85 -12.06 17.06
N TRP A 350 -18.49 -10.81 17.02
CA TRP A 350 -17.61 -10.15 17.96
C TRP A 350 -17.86 -8.65 17.95
N GLU A 351 -17.75 -8.02 19.09
CA GLU A 351 -17.74 -6.57 19.21
C GLU A 351 -16.81 -6.11 20.34
N GLY A 352 -16.26 -4.93 20.22
CA GLY A 352 -15.39 -4.37 21.24
C GLY A 352 -14.67 -3.10 20.83
N GLU A 353 -14.11 -2.41 21.82
CA GLU A 353 -13.21 -1.29 21.57
C GLU A 353 -11.93 -1.78 20.89
N SER A 354 -11.28 -0.87 20.16
CA SER A 354 -9.97 -1.19 19.56
C SER A 354 -9.01 -1.76 20.60
N PRO A 355 -8.48 -2.96 20.36
CA PRO A 355 -7.56 -3.61 21.30
C PRO A 355 -6.18 -2.96 21.33
N TYR A 356 -5.91 -2.04 20.40
CA TYR A 356 -4.64 -1.35 20.25
C TYR A 356 -4.56 -0.13 21.17
N GLU A 357 -3.42 0.10 21.80
CA GLU A 357 -3.23 1.23 22.72
C GLU A 357 -3.44 2.60 22.09
N ASN A 358 -3.20 2.73 20.79
CA ASN A 358 -3.47 3.96 20.04
C ASN A 358 -4.97 4.21 19.81
N ARG A 359 -5.84 3.28 20.19
CA ARG A 359 -7.30 3.34 20.01
C ARG A 359 -7.76 3.63 18.58
N ARG A 360 -6.96 3.28 17.58
CA ARG A 360 -7.29 3.42 16.16
C ARG A 360 -7.86 2.14 15.59
N CYS A 361 -8.53 2.24 14.46
CA CYS A 361 -8.88 1.08 13.67
C CYS A 361 -7.61 0.45 13.07
N PRO A 362 -7.64 -0.85 12.74
CA PRO A 362 -6.49 -1.56 12.18
C PRO A 362 -6.18 -1.18 10.72
N TYR A 363 -6.96 -0.32 10.11
CA TYR A 363 -6.82 0.07 8.72
C TYR A 363 -6.01 1.34 8.55
N THR A 364 -5.09 1.30 7.61
CA THR A 364 -4.42 2.49 7.08
C THR A 364 -4.80 2.64 5.62
N THR A 365 -5.31 3.79 5.24
CA THR A 365 -5.81 4.06 3.90
C THR A 365 -5.08 5.24 3.25
N ILE A 366 -5.01 5.20 1.93
CA ILE A 366 -4.62 6.30 1.06
C ILE A 366 -5.63 6.42 -0.07
N ILE A 367 -6.18 7.61 -0.25
CA ILE A 367 -7.12 7.93 -1.32
C ILE A 367 -6.54 9.12 -2.09
N LEU A 368 -6.53 9.05 -3.42
CA LEU A 368 -6.19 10.22 -4.22
C LEU A 368 -7.24 11.32 -3.99
N PRO A 369 -6.89 12.60 -4.18
CA PRO A 369 -7.75 13.70 -3.78
C PRO A 369 -9.19 13.46 -4.18
N MET A 370 -10.05 13.35 -3.18
CA MET A 370 -11.47 13.15 -3.36
C MET A 370 -12.10 14.52 -3.62
N THR A 371 -12.52 14.76 -4.86
CA THR A 371 -13.26 15.97 -5.20
C THR A 371 -14.73 15.60 -5.29
N ASP A 372 -15.57 16.26 -4.49
CA ASP A 372 -17.03 16.03 -4.44
C ASP A 372 -17.41 14.54 -4.20
N GLY A 373 -16.67 13.85 -3.34
CA GLY A 373 -16.93 12.46 -3.01
C GLY A 373 -16.46 11.44 -4.05
N LYS A 374 -15.81 11.86 -5.14
CA LYS A 374 -15.33 10.96 -6.20
C LYS A 374 -13.87 10.62 -6.02
N ILE A 375 -13.54 9.33 -6.03
CA ILE A 375 -12.17 8.83 -6.07
C ILE A 375 -11.70 8.88 -7.53
N VAL A 376 -10.58 9.53 -7.78
CA VAL A 376 -10.05 9.70 -9.14
C VAL A 376 -8.79 8.86 -9.31
N SER A 377 -8.79 8.00 -10.32
CA SER A 377 -7.61 7.23 -10.72
C SER A 377 -6.55 8.14 -11.33
N TYR A 378 -5.26 7.88 -11.03
CA TYR A 378 -4.16 8.61 -11.63
C TYR A 378 -4.07 8.40 -13.15
N ILE A 379 -4.44 7.22 -13.63
CA ILE A 379 -4.35 6.86 -15.05
C ILE A 379 -5.62 7.19 -15.84
N SER A 380 -6.67 7.74 -15.22
CA SER A 380 -7.96 7.99 -15.90
C SER A 380 -7.82 8.80 -17.17
N ASP A 381 -7.07 9.89 -17.09
CA ASP A 381 -6.85 10.79 -18.23
C ASP A 381 -5.97 10.16 -19.33
N ALA A 382 -5.05 9.29 -18.92
CA ALA A 382 -4.18 8.55 -19.83
C ALA A 382 -4.95 7.48 -20.64
N ILE A 383 -6.03 6.94 -20.11
CA ILE A 383 -6.85 5.92 -20.78
C ILE A 383 -7.40 6.46 -22.11
N ASP A 384 -8.01 7.62 -22.11
CA ASP A 384 -8.63 8.18 -23.32
C ASP A 384 -7.57 8.58 -24.36
N GLN A 385 -6.41 9.06 -23.90
CA GLN A 385 -5.27 9.34 -24.79
C GLN A 385 -4.72 8.06 -25.42
N ASN A 386 -4.53 7.00 -24.63
CA ASN A 386 -4.07 5.70 -25.14
C ASN A 386 -5.10 5.05 -26.07
N ARG A 387 -6.39 5.22 -25.80
CA ARG A 387 -7.47 4.77 -26.69
C ARG A 387 -7.37 5.44 -28.06
N TYR A 388 -7.09 6.74 -28.07
CA TYR A 388 -6.89 7.46 -29.32
C TYR A 388 -5.65 6.97 -30.09
N ILE A 389 -4.54 6.71 -29.40
CA ILE A 389 -3.34 6.11 -29.98
C ILE A 389 -3.68 4.77 -30.68
N ASN A 390 -4.39 3.89 -29.97
CA ASN A 390 -4.77 2.57 -30.48
C ASN A 390 -5.67 2.69 -31.72
N ARG A 391 -6.62 3.62 -31.74
CA ARG A 391 -7.47 3.91 -32.90
C ARG A 391 -6.66 4.41 -34.08
N MET A 392 -5.69 5.29 -33.84
CA MET A 392 -4.82 5.79 -34.91
C MET A 392 -3.92 4.71 -35.46
N LEU A 393 -3.38 3.80 -34.63
CA LEU A 393 -2.61 2.64 -35.07
C LEU A 393 -3.45 1.70 -35.95
N THR A 394 -4.68 1.42 -35.52
CA THR A 394 -5.63 0.59 -36.29
C THR A 394 -5.98 1.25 -37.64
N LEU A 395 -6.23 2.57 -37.64
CA LEU A 395 -6.51 3.31 -38.86
C LEU A 395 -5.30 3.34 -39.79
N TYR A 396 -4.08 3.51 -39.23
CA TYR A 396 -2.84 3.49 -40.02
C TYR A 396 -2.64 2.15 -40.73
N ASP A 397 -2.80 1.03 -40.01
CA ASP A 397 -2.71 -0.31 -40.57
C ASP A 397 -3.76 -0.50 -41.69
N TRP A 398 -5.00 -0.08 -41.46
CA TRP A 398 -6.06 -0.15 -42.46
C TRP A 398 -5.71 0.68 -43.72
N MET A 399 -5.22 1.93 -43.54
CA MET A 399 -4.84 2.78 -44.67
C MET A 399 -3.66 2.20 -45.46
N GLN A 400 -2.67 1.60 -44.77
CA GLN A 400 -1.56 0.92 -45.45
C GLN A 400 -2.07 -0.26 -46.29
N ARG A 401 -2.92 -1.09 -45.73
CA ARG A 401 -3.51 -2.23 -46.46
C ARG A 401 -4.40 -1.78 -47.63
N ALA A 402 -5.20 -0.75 -47.40
CA ALA A 402 -6.04 -0.19 -48.48
C ALA A 402 -5.23 0.48 -49.57
N GLY A 403 -4.15 1.18 -49.21
CA GLY A 403 -3.25 1.85 -50.18
C GLY A 403 -2.45 0.88 -51.03
N LEU A 404 -2.10 -0.30 -50.46
CA LEU A 404 -1.39 -1.35 -51.20
C LEU A 404 -2.28 -2.05 -52.22
N LYS A 405 -3.59 -2.22 -51.91
CA LYS A 405 -4.48 -2.98 -52.79
C LYS A 405 -5.03 -2.20 -53.96
N GLY A 406 -5.21 -0.88 -53.85
CA GLY A 406 -5.90 -0.09 -54.88
C GLY A 406 -7.33 -0.64 -55.21
N VAL A 407 -8.09 0.15 -55.94
CA VAL A 407 -9.35 -0.36 -56.54
C VAL A 407 -9.10 -0.57 -58.02
N THR A 408 -9.19 -1.83 -58.43
CA THR A 408 -9.03 -2.17 -59.89
C THR A 408 -10.41 -2.21 -60.53
N TYR A 409 -10.63 -1.31 -61.46
CA TYR A 409 -11.81 -1.33 -62.31
C TYR A 409 -11.58 -2.34 -63.46
N VAL A 410 -12.40 -3.39 -63.49
CA VAL A 410 -12.35 -4.38 -64.57
C VAL A 410 -13.65 -4.29 -65.36
N PRO A 411 -13.61 -3.96 -66.64
CA PRO A 411 -14.77 -4.03 -67.52
C PRO A 411 -15.29 -5.48 -67.58
N GLN A 412 -16.59 -5.69 -67.44
CA GLN A 412 -17.19 -7.02 -67.42
C GLN A 412 -16.90 -7.87 -68.65
N ASN A 413 -16.62 -7.22 -69.80
CA ASN A 413 -16.29 -7.87 -71.07
C ASN A 413 -14.86 -8.40 -71.19
N ILE A 414 -14.01 -8.19 -70.18
CA ILE A 414 -12.59 -8.61 -70.18
C ILE A 414 -12.42 -9.96 -69.42
N VAL A 415 -13.36 -10.31 -68.58
CA VAL A 415 -13.29 -11.59 -67.86
C VAL A 415 -13.34 -12.73 -68.92
N PRO A 416 -12.36 -13.67 -68.92
CA PRO A 416 -12.37 -14.82 -69.85
C PRO A 416 -13.60 -15.68 -69.62
N ASP A 417 -14.17 -16.20 -70.71
CA ASP A 417 -15.38 -17.03 -70.67
C ASP A 417 -15.22 -18.37 -69.87
N ASN A 418 -13.97 -18.72 -69.56
CA ASN A 418 -13.59 -19.92 -68.79
C ASN A 418 -13.36 -19.64 -67.31
N MET A 419 -13.59 -18.39 -66.82
CA MET A 419 -13.40 -17.99 -65.47
C MET A 419 -14.61 -17.26 -64.93
N THR A 420 -14.89 -17.48 -63.63
CA THR A 420 -15.90 -16.68 -62.92
C THR A 420 -15.32 -15.32 -62.54
N ASN A 421 -16.17 -14.32 -62.31
CA ASN A 421 -15.76 -12.98 -61.79
C ASN A 421 -14.99 -13.10 -60.48
N GLU A 422 -15.31 -14.06 -59.63
CA GLU A 422 -14.68 -14.28 -58.36
C GLU A 422 -13.26 -14.85 -58.52
N GLU A 423 -13.08 -15.87 -59.35
CA GLU A 423 -11.77 -16.46 -59.65
C GLU A 423 -10.83 -15.44 -60.36
N PHE A 424 -11.37 -14.62 -61.24
CA PHE A 424 -10.61 -13.54 -61.86
C PHE A 424 -10.18 -12.50 -60.82
N ALA A 425 -11.05 -12.09 -59.92
CA ALA A 425 -10.74 -11.15 -58.83
C ALA A 425 -9.70 -11.76 -57.85
N GLU A 426 -9.77 -13.04 -57.56
CA GLU A 426 -8.81 -13.75 -56.69
C GLU A 426 -7.41 -13.81 -57.33
N GLN A 427 -7.32 -14.10 -58.64
CA GLN A 427 -6.05 -14.10 -59.35
C GLN A 427 -5.45 -12.68 -59.46
N MET A 428 -6.28 -11.63 -59.69
CA MET A 428 -5.84 -10.26 -59.74
C MET A 428 -5.37 -9.71 -58.37
N THR A 429 -5.84 -10.31 -57.27
CA THR A 429 -5.49 -9.91 -55.90
C THR A 429 -4.38 -10.73 -55.30
N SER A 430 -4.01 -11.88 -55.92
CA SER A 430 -2.90 -12.71 -55.43
C SER A 430 -1.55 -12.03 -55.72
N ILE A 431 -0.55 -12.26 -54.86
CA ILE A 431 0.79 -11.68 -55.01
C ILE A 431 1.49 -12.18 -56.27
N ASP A 432 1.24 -13.41 -56.68
CA ASP A 432 1.84 -14.07 -57.83
C ASP A 432 0.84 -14.30 -58.99
N GLY A 433 -0.32 -13.62 -58.94
CA GLY A 433 -1.38 -13.82 -59.92
C GLY A 433 -0.99 -13.24 -61.29
N VAL A 434 -0.99 -14.09 -62.31
CA VAL A 434 -0.82 -13.70 -63.69
C VAL A 434 -2.12 -14.01 -64.44
N VAL A 435 -2.76 -12.96 -64.94
CA VAL A 435 -3.99 -13.08 -65.72
C VAL A 435 -3.69 -12.87 -67.21
N PHE A 436 -3.93 -13.88 -68.02
CA PHE A 436 -3.86 -13.77 -69.49
C PHE A 436 -5.25 -13.42 -69.99
N TYR A 437 -5.36 -12.30 -70.76
CA TYR A 437 -6.59 -11.88 -71.37
C TYR A 437 -6.37 -11.49 -72.83
N GLU A 438 -7.37 -11.73 -73.66
CA GLU A 438 -7.36 -11.25 -75.04
C GLU A 438 -7.95 -9.85 -75.13
N PRO A 439 -7.21 -8.84 -75.63
CA PRO A 439 -7.76 -7.52 -75.78
C PRO A 439 -8.87 -7.52 -76.83
N LYS A 440 -10.10 -7.26 -76.44
CA LYS A 440 -11.22 -7.04 -77.40
C LYS A 440 -11.01 -5.71 -78.11
N LYS A 441 -11.67 -5.57 -79.30
CA LYS A 441 -11.48 -4.47 -80.26
C LYS A 441 -11.57 -3.04 -79.69
N ASP A 442 -12.12 -2.84 -78.48
CA ASP A 442 -12.29 -1.52 -77.86
C ASP A 442 -11.13 -1.08 -76.97
N GLY A 443 -10.06 -1.88 -76.87
CA GLY A 443 -8.82 -1.46 -76.21
C GLY A 443 -8.87 -1.19 -74.68
N HIS A 444 -9.96 -1.54 -74.02
CA HIS A 444 -10.08 -1.31 -72.61
C HIS A 444 -9.14 -2.24 -71.81
N LYS A 445 -8.39 -1.66 -70.91
CA LYS A 445 -7.46 -2.35 -69.99
C LYS A 445 -8.00 -2.28 -68.57
N PRO A 446 -7.70 -3.27 -67.71
CA PRO A 446 -7.92 -3.10 -66.29
C PRO A 446 -7.12 -1.89 -65.78
N GLU A 447 -7.76 -0.96 -65.12
CA GLU A 447 -7.11 0.20 -64.53
C GLU A 447 -7.19 0.13 -63.00
N THR A 448 -6.03 0.20 -62.38
CA THR A 448 -5.94 0.25 -60.91
C THR A 448 -5.83 1.68 -60.47
N PHE A 449 -6.86 2.15 -59.81
CA PHE A 449 -6.81 3.44 -59.09
C PHE A 449 -6.27 3.19 -57.70
N TYR A 450 -5.06 3.63 -57.47
CA TYR A 450 -4.54 3.79 -56.13
C TYR A 450 -5.24 5.01 -55.53
N GLY A 451 -6.11 4.81 -54.53
CA GLY A 451 -6.74 5.89 -53.82
C GLY A 451 -5.64 6.85 -53.40
N HIS A 452 -5.87 8.18 -53.56
CA HIS A 452 -4.94 9.17 -53.06
C HIS A 452 -4.73 8.88 -51.57
N THR A 453 -3.61 8.25 -51.26
CA THR A 453 -3.07 8.26 -49.90
C THR A 453 -2.65 9.72 -49.66
N GLY A 454 -3.64 10.56 -49.32
CA GLY A 454 -3.31 11.83 -48.71
C GLY A 454 -2.37 11.46 -47.58
N THR A 455 -1.15 11.91 -47.63
CA THR A 455 -0.12 11.69 -46.63
C THR A 455 -0.51 12.44 -45.37
N ILE A 456 -1.59 11.97 -44.73
CA ILE A 456 -1.84 12.32 -43.34
C ILE A 456 -0.68 11.67 -42.60
N ASN A 457 0.18 12.48 -42.02
CA ASN A 457 1.35 12.02 -41.29
C ASN A 457 0.88 11.42 -39.94
N LEU A 458 0.19 10.24 -40.04
CA LEU A 458 -0.35 9.54 -38.88
C LEU A 458 0.75 9.17 -37.88
N ALA A 459 1.97 8.92 -38.36
CA ALA A 459 3.12 8.68 -37.50
C ALA A 459 3.44 9.90 -36.61
N GLU A 460 3.28 11.12 -37.16
CA GLU A 460 3.46 12.36 -36.40
C GLU A 460 2.33 12.58 -35.39
N ILE A 461 1.10 12.24 -35.76
CA ILE A 461 -0.05 12.29 -34.82
C ILE A 461 0.16 11.32 -33.66
N VAL A 462 0.60 10.09 -33.94
CA VAL A 462 0.90 9.09 -32.89
C VAL A 462 2.04 9.59 -31.99
N ARG A 463 3.08 10.21 -32.57
CA ARG A 463 4.17 10.80 -31.78
C ARG A 463 3.66 11.94 -30.89
N MET A 464 2.87 12.85 -31.44
CA MET A 464 2.28 13.98 -30.71
C MET A 464 1.37 13.47 -29.56
N MET A 465 0.58 12.43 -29.81
CA MET A 465 -0.28 11.83 -28.76
C MET A 465 0.54 11.17 -27.64
N LYS A 466 1.65 10.51 -27.97
CA LYS A 466 2.57 9.98 -26.95
C LYS A 466 3.20 11.11 -26.14
N GLU A 467 3.64 12.17 -26.79
CA GLU A 467 4.20 13.36 -26.12
C GLU A 467 3.16 14.04 -25.20
N LEU A 468 1.89 14.15 -25.64
CA LEU A 468 0.80 14.64 -24.81
C LEU A 468 0.52 13.73 -23.61
N MET A 469 0.53 12.42 -23.79
CA MET A 469 0.34 11.47 -22.71
C MET A 469 1.50 11.55 -21.71
N GLU A 470 2.74 11.66 -22.17
CA GLU A 470 3.91 11.85 -21.31
C GLU A 470 3.85 13.17 -20.54
N SER A 471 3.43 14.25 -21.21
CA SER A 471 3.23 15.56 -20.59
C SER A 471 2.09 15.53 -19.55
N GLY A 472 0.96 14.91 -19.88
CA GLY A 472 -0.20 14.82 -18.99
C GLY A 472 0.03 13.94 -17.76
N THR A 473 0.80 12.85 -17.91
CA THR A 473 1.14 11.93 -16.81
C THR A 473 2.42 12.29 -16.07
N SER A 474 3.13 13.34 -16.54
CA SER A 474 4.38 13.82 -15.95
C SER A 474 5.51 12.77 -15.88
N VAL A 475 5.41 11.68 -16.64
CA VAL A 475 6.45 10.64 -16.73
C VAL A 475 7.29 10.87 -17.97
N SER A 476 8.39 11.59 -17.81
CA SER A 476 9.34 11.89 -18.89
C SER A 476 10.22 10.69 -19.25
N ALA A 477 10.91 10.80 -20.41
CA ALA A 477 11.91 9.83 -20.86
C ALA A 477 13.02 9.60 -19.80
N ALA A 478 13.41 10.64 -19.05
CA ALA A 478 14.40 10.56 -18.00
C ALA A 478 13.95 9.69 -16.83
N ILE A 479 12.68 9.78 -16.40
CA ILE A 479 12.11 8.92 -15.35
C ILE A 479 12.05 7.46 -15.82
N ARG A 480 11.79 7.24 -17.12
CA ARG A 480 11.78 5.89 -17.72
C ARG A 480 13.16 5.26 -17.85
N GLY A 481 14.24 5.97 -17.50
CA GLY A 481 15.59 5.48 -17.63
C GLY A 481 16.08 5.40 -19.07
N GLU A 482 15.47 6.14 -19.99
CA GLU A 482 15.94 6.24 -21.37
C GLU A 482 17.27 7.01 -21.42
N GLN A 483 18.22 6.50 -22.19
CA GLN A 483 19.55 7.12 -22.28
C GLN A 483 19.46 8.56 -22.80
N PRO A 484 20.22 9.50 -22.22
CA PRO A 484 20.28 10.85 -22.71
C PRO A 484 20.84 10.88 -24.13
N LYS A 485 20.44 11.90 -24.91
CA LYS A 485 21.03 12.11 -26.22
C LYS A 485 22.55 12.30 -26.09
N SER A 486 23.30 11.72 -27.02
CA SER A 486 24.76 11.87 -27.07
C SER A 486 25.19 13.32 -26.91
N GLY A 487 26.09 13.60 -25.95
CA GLY A 487 26.57 14.95 -25.65
C GLY A 487 25.87 15.67 -24.50
N THR A 488 24.88 15.05 -23.82
CA THR A 488 24.25 15.64 -22.64
C THR A 488 25.19 15.50 -21.43
N ALA A 489 25.54 16.61 -20.78
CA ALA A 489 26.35 16.58 -19.57
C ALA A 489 25.61 15.81 -18.45
N ALA A 490 26.32 14.97 -17.68
CA ALA A 490 25.76 14.17 -16.61
C ALA A 490 25.01 15.01 -15.57
N ALA A 491 25.51 16.21 -15.24
CA ALA A 491 24.84 17.15 -14.34
C ALA A 491 23.51 17.66 -14.89
N LEU A 492 23.44 17.95 -16.20
CA LEU A 492 22.20 18.38 -16.84
C LEU A 492 21.16 17.26 -16.88
N TYR A 493 21.60 16.02 -17.12
CA TYR A 493 20.71 14.85 -17.09
C TYR A 493 20.17 14.59 -15.66
N ALA A 494 21.02 14.69 -14.64
CA ALA A 494 20.60 14.57 -13.24
C ALA A 494 19.55 15.65 -12.88
N GLN A 495 19.79 16.90 -13.29
CA GLN A 495 18.84 18.00 -13.08
C GLN A 495 17.52 17.80 -13.86
N GLN A 496 17.57 17.27 -15.08
CA GLN A 496 16.38 16.94 -15.85
C GLN A 496 15.57 15.82 -15.17
N THR A 497 16.24 14.81 -14.61
CA THR A 497 15.60 13.73 -13.88
C THR A 497 14.92 14.25 -12.61
N GLU A 498 15.58 15.12 -11.86
CA GLU A 498 15.04 15.76 -10.65
C GLU A 498 13.83 16.64 -10.97
N ASN A 499 13.94 17.51 -11.96
CA ASN A 499 12.84 18.36 -12.42
C ASN A 499 11.65 17.55 -12.93
N SER A 500 11.90 16.43 -13.60
CA SER A 500 10.86 15.53 -14.10
C SER A 500 10.09 14.81 -13.00
N ALA A 501 10.69 14.62 -11.81
CA ALA A 501 10.04 14.01 -10.66
C ALA A 501 9.12 14.99 -9.89
N THR A 502 9.27 16.31 -10.13
CA THR A 502 8.52 17.35 -9.40
C THR A 502 7.00 17.18 -9.46
N PRO A 503 6.36 16.88 -10.61
CA PRO A 503 4.91 16.69 -10.67
C PRO A 503 4.42 15.48 -9.88
N LEU A 504 5.28 14.46 -9.72
CA LEU A 504 4.97 13.26 -8.93
C LEU A 504 5.21 13.47 -7.42
N ALA A 505 5.86 14.57 -7.03
CA ALA A 505 6.24 14.81 -5.63
C ALA A 505 5.05 14.79 -4.66
N SER A 506 3.90 15.35 -5.06
CA SER A 506 2.69 15.35 -4.24
C SER A 506 2.15 13.93 -4.01
N LEU A 507 2.12 13.10 -5.04
CA LEU A 507 1.72 11.69 -4.95
C LEU A 507 2.68 10.93 -4.05
N MET A 508 3.99 11.08 -4.27
CA MET A 508 5.03 10.41 -3.50
C MET A 508 5.03 10.84 -2.04
N MET A 509 4.79 12.12 -1.75
CA MET A 509 4.65 12.63 -0.39
C MET A 509 3.45 11.97 0.33
N ARG A 510 2.28 11.92 -0.31
CA ARG A 510 1.10 11.27 0.25
C ARG A 510 1.33 9.78 0.50
N PHE A 511 1.97 9.12 -0.46
CA PHE A 511 2.31 7.70 -0.32
C PHE A 511 3.36 7.47 0.78
N GLY A 512 4.33 8.35 0.95
CA GLY A 512 5.27 8.34 2.07
C GLY A 512 4.58 8.52 3.44
N VAL A 513 3.55 9.37 3.52
CA VAL A 513 2.71 9.49 4.73
C VAL A 513 1.95 8.19 5.01
N PHE A 514 1.40 7.55 3.98
CA PHE A 514 0.72 6.25 4.09
C PHE A 514 1.67 5.18 4.66
N VAL A 515 2.86 5.01 4.08
CA VAL A 515 3.89 4.06 4.57
C VAL A 515 4.29 4.37 6.02
N ARG A 516 4.47 5.65 6.37
CA ARG A 516 4.76 6.06 7.75
C ARG A 516 3.62 5.71 8.72
N ASN A 517 2.36 5.82 8.29
CA ASN A 517 1.22 5.46 9.13
C ASN A 517 1.13 3.95 9.36
N ILE A 518 1.46 3.13 8.36
CA ILE A 518 1.62 1.67 8.52
C ILE A 518 2.69 1.39 9.58
N ALA A 519 3.86 1.99 9.44
CA ALA A 519 4.96 1.82 10.39
C ALA A 519 4.58 2.25 11.82
N LYS A 520 3.73 3.29 11.97
CA LYS A 520 3.21 3.69 13.29
C LYS A 520 2.31 2.63 13.93
N LEU A 521 1.42 2.01 13.16
CA LEU A 521 0.57 0.93 13.68
C LEU A 521 1.43 -0.26 14.09
N LYS A 522 2.39 -0.67 13.26
CA LYS A 522 3.35 -1.74 13.60
C LYS A 522 4.14 -1.44 14.87
N LEU A 523 4.65 -0.21 14.99
CA LEU A 523 5.40 0.20 16.18
C LEU A 523 4.56 0.07 17.46
N VAL A 524 3.29 0.50 17.42
CA VAL A 524 2.39 0.35 18.56
C VAL A 524 2.14 -1.13 18.89
N ASN A 525 1.97 -1.98 17.88
CA ASN A 525 1.83 -3.41 18.09
C ASN A 525 3.10 -4.02 18.72
N ILE A 526 4.28 -3.63 18.26
CA ILE A 526 5.57 -4.06 18.84
C ILE A 526 5.68 -3.61 20.29
N GLN A 527 5.38 -2.34 20.59
CA GLN A 527 5.44 -1.80 21.94
C GLN A 527 4.45 -2.46 22.91
N GLN A 528 3.26 -2.80 22.42
CA GLN A 528 2.19 -3.34 23.23
C GLN A 528 2.35 -4.86 23.49
N PHE A 529 2.79 -5.61 22.48
CA PHE A 529 2.69 -7.07 22.47
C PHE A 529 4.04 -7.80 22.58
N TYR A 530 5.16 -7.18 22.20
CA TYR A 530 6.45 -7.84 22.29
C TYR A 530 6.86 -7.97 23.76
N ASP A 531 7.33 -9.15 24.13
CA ASP A 531 7.94 -9.43 25.44
C ASP A 531 9.47 -9.29 25.39
N SER A 532 10.10 -9.31 26.56
CA SER A 532 11.56 -9.19 26.68
C SER A 532 12.32 -10.24 25.89
N LYS A 533 11.77 -11.47 25.79
CA LYS A 533 12.41 -12.56 25.03
C LYS A 533 12.41 -12.29 23.53
N ARG A 534 11.30 -11.71 22.99
CA ARG A 534 11.22 -11.36 21.58
C ARG A 534 12.19 -10.23 21.24
N TYR A 535 12.31 -9.22 22.11
CA TYR A 535 13.32 -8.18 21.96
C TYR A 535 14.75 -8.73 21.96
N GLU A 536 15.09 -9.64 22.88
CA GLU A 536 16.40 -10.28 22.93
C GLU A 536 16.71 -11.12 21.69
N GLN A 537 15.72 -11.86 21.18
CA GLN A 537 15.89 -12.68 19.98
C GLN A 537 16.20 -11.83 18.74
N ILE A 538 15.52 -10.71 18.58
CA ILE A 538 15.73 -9.80 17.45
C ILE A 538 17.03 -9.01 17.63
N ALA A 539 17.26 -8.47 18.82
CA ALA A 539 18.45 -7.70 19.12
C ALA A 539 19.72 -8.53 19.17
N GLY A 540 19.64 -9.82 19.53
CA GLY A 540 20.79 -10.74 19.50
C GLY A 540 21.43 -10.90 18.13
N GLN A 541 20.69 -10.62 17.05
CA GLN A 541 21.21 -10.59 15.68
C GLN A 541 22.01 -9.30 15.36
N VAL A 542 21.86 -8.23 16.16
CA VAL A 542 22.46 -6.90 15.92
C VAL A 542 23.39 -6.46 17.07
N SER A 543 23.59 -7.30 18.07
CA SER A 543 24.11 -6.98 19.41
C SER A 543 25.57 -6.49 19.51
N GLN A 544 26.26 -6.20 18.42
CA GLN A 544 27.60 -5.61 18.50
C GLN A 544 27.61 -4.11 18.86
N LEU A 545 26.47 -3.43 18.75
CA LEU A 545 26.38 -1.98 18.95
C LEU A 545 25.64 -1.56 20.24
N VAL A 546 24.84 -2.45 20.82
CA VAL A 546 24.00 -2.13 21.99
C VAL A 546 24.35 -3.04 23.16
N ASP A 547 24.82 -2.46 24.26
CA ASP A 547 25.05 -3.19 25.53
C ASP A 547 23.69 -3.57 26.14
N MET A 548 23.19 -4.75 25.78
CA MET A 548 21.86 -5.26 26.15
C MET A 548 21.66 -5.40 27.65
N SER A 549 22.74 -5.47 28.43
CA SER A 549 22.67 -5.56 29.89
C SER A 549 22.13 -4.29 30.55
N LYS A 550 22.14 -3.17 29.82
CA LYS A 550 21.69 -1.84 30.29
C LYS A 550 20.31 -1.44 29.77
N VAL A 551 19.69 -2.27 28.93
CA VAL A 551 18.40 -1.95 28.29
C VAL A 551 17.25 -2.43 29.18
N ASP A 552 16.43 -1.49 29.68
CA ASP A 552 15.16 -1.84 30.32
C ASP A 552 14.07 -1.96 29.22
N PHE A 553 13.74 -3.19 28.84
CA PHE A 553 12.70 -3.48 27.84
C PHE A 553 11.30 -2.98 28.23
N ASN A 554 11.04 -2.79 29.53
CA ASN A 554 9.80 -2.19 30.00
C ASN A 554 9.74 -0.70 29.67
N LEU A 555 10.89 -0.02 29.69
CA LEU A 555 10.99 1.37 29.31
C LEU A 555 10.84 1.54 27.80
N ALA A 556 11.43 0.66 26.99
CA ALA A 556 11.31 0.67 25.54
C ALA A 556 9.85 0.66 25.04
N GLY A 557 8.98 -0.11 25.68
CA GLY A 557 7.55 -0.17 25.35
C GLY A 557 6.75 1.07 25.73
N ASN A 558 7.28 1.97 26.57
CA ASN A 558 6.55 3.14 27.09
C ASN A 558 7.07 4.48 26.57
N LEU A 559 8.14 4.48 25.77
CA LEU A 559 8.72 5.70 25.22
C LEU A 559 7.96 6.18 23.98
N GLU A 560 7.99 7.49 23.76
CA GLU A 560 7.48 8.08 22.52
C GLU A 560 8.59 8.19 21.49
N TYR A 561 8.34 7.62 20.31
CA TYR A 561 9.27 7.62 19.19
C TYR A 561 8.76 8.48 18.04
N ASP A 562 9.68 9.20 17.41
CA ASP A 562 9.42 9.84 16.13
C ASP A 562 9.80 8.91 14.99
N LEU A 563 8.86 8.69 14.08
CA LEU A 563 9.04 7.84 12.91
C LEU A 563 9.38 8.67 11.68
N SER A 564 10.46 8.33 11.04
CA SER A 564 10.84 8.81 9.71
C SER A 564 10.98 7.63 8.75
N VAL A 565 10.52 7.80 7.52
CA VAL A 565 10.79 6.88 6.43
C VAL A 565 11.98 7.43 5.68
N ILE A 566 13.06 6.70 5.70
CA ILE A 566 14.31 7.09 5.04
C ILE A 566 14.61 6.10 3.91
N GLN A 567 15.34 6.56 2.93
CA GLN A 567 15.87 5.67 1.91
C GLN A 567 16.80 4.66 2.58
N SER A 568 16.58 3.37 2.32
CA SER A 568 17.36 2.30 2.92
C SER A 568 18.84 2.47 2.61
N THR A 569 19.66 2.31 3.64
CA THR A 569 21.12 2.23 3.49
C THR A 569 21.57 0.95 2.76
N ALA A 570 20.64 0.01 2.57
CA ALA A 570 20.87 -1.24 1.87
C ALA A 570 20.96 -1.11 0.34
N THR A 571 20.61 0.07 -0.24
CA THR A 571 20.73 0.26 -1.69
C THR A 571 22.19 0.17 -2.14
N PRO A 572 22.49 -0.54 -3.25
CA PRO A 572 23.87 -0.66 -3.75
C PRO A 572 24.54 0.69 -3.98
N THR A 573 23.78 1.68 -4.42
CA THR A 573 24.27 3.06 -4.66
C THR A 573 24.66 3.75 -3.35
N PHE A 574 23.87 3.59 -2.29
CA PHE A 574 24.20 4.18 -0.99
C PHE A 574 25.38 3.50 -0.33
N ARG A 575 25.47 2.16 -0.45
CA ARG A 575 26.62 1.39 0.04
C ARG A 575 27.92 1.86 -0.62
N ALA A 576 27.91 1.98 -1.96
CA ALA A 576 29.06 2.49 -2.70
C ALA A 576 29.43 3.91 -2.26
N PHE A 577 28.45 4.81 -2.16
CA PHE A 577 28.66 6.19 -1.69
C PHE A 577 29.21 6.24 -0.27
N LYS A 578 28.64 5.46 0.66
CA LYS A 578 29.12 5.36 2.05
C LYS A 578 30.57 4.89 2.10
N THR A 579 30.90 3.85 1.34
CA THR A 579 32.25 3.30 1.27
C THR A 579 33.23 4.32 0.67
N ASP A 580 32.83 5.05 -0.38
CA ASP A 580 33.65 6.10 -0.99
C ASP A 580 33.91 7.25 -0.01
N VAL A 581 32.92 7.71 0.74
CA VAL A 581 33.06 8.77 1.75
C VAL A 581 33.97 8.30 2.89
N LEU A 582 33.81 7.07 3.38
CA LEU A 582 34.69 6.50 4.40
C LEU A 582 36.13 6.36 3.89
N MET A 583 36.34 5.96 2.64
CA MET A 583 37.67 5.92 2.03
C MET A 583 38.28 7.33 1.93
N GLN A 584 37.54 8.34 1.54
CA GLN A 584 38.01 9.72 1.52
C GLN A 584 38.42 10.23 2.91
N PHE A 585 37.65 9.92 3.95
CA PHE A 585 38.00 10.27 5.33
C PHE A 585 39.23 9.52 5.83
N ALA A 586 39.39 8.24 5.46
CA ALA A 586 40.57 7.48 5.78
C ALA A 586 41.81 8.01 5.05
N GLN A 587 41.69 8.38 3.76
CA GLN A 587 42.77 9.00 2.98
C GLN A 587 43.17 10.38 3.53
N ALA A 588 42.18 11.16 4.01
CA ALA A 588 42.41 12.45 4.65
C ALA A 588 42.95 12.33 6.10
N GLY A 589 43.09 11.12 6.64
CA GLY A 589 43.60 10.89 7.98
C GLY A 589 42.64 11.19 9.12
N PHE A 590 41.34 11.45 8.83
CA PHE A 590 40.34 11.72 9.85
C PHE A 590 39.91 10.46 10.61
N ILE A 591 39.93 9.29 9.93
CA ILE A 591 39.56 8.01 10.52
C ILE A 591 40.63 6.96 10.22
N PRO A 592 40.89 6.00 11.12
CA PRO A 592 41.77 4.88 10.83
C PRO A 592 41.24 4.02 9.67
N PRO A 593 42.10 3.45 8.80
CA PRO A 593 41.64 2.60 7.67
C PRO A 593 40.78 1.40 8.08
N ARG A 594 40.95 0.93 9.33
CA ARG A 594 40.13 -0.15 9.91
C ARG A 594 38.65 0.17 9.90
N PHE A 595 38.25 1.45 10.16
CA PHE A 595 36.85 1.90 10.15
C PHE A 595 36.20 1.76 8.77
N VAL A 596 36.95 1.81 7.68
CA VAL A 596 36.43 1.57 6.34
C VAL A 596 35.93 0.15 6.18
N PHE A 597 36.64 -0.84 6.80
CA PHE A 597 36.23 -2.23 6.78
C PHE A 597 35.12 -2.54 7.79
N GLU A 598 35.11 -1.87 8.95
CA GLU A 598 34.08 -2.06 9.98
C GLU A 598 32.73 -1.45 9.58
N PHE A 599 32.73 -0.30 8.93
CA PHE A 599 31.53 0.45 8.61
C PHE A 599 31.23 0.55 7.10
N GLY A 600 32.17 0.21 6.23
CA GLY A 600 31.97 0.09 4.79
C GLY A 600 31.40 -1.29 4.49
N ASP A 601 30.30 -1.38 3.75
CA ASP A 601 29.69 -2.65 3.32
C ASP A 601 30.56 -3.33 2.24
N ILE A 602 31.78 -3.71 2.60
CA ILE A 602 32.72 -4.36 1.70
C ILE A 602 32.54 -5.88 1.83
N PRO A 603 32.24 -6.61 0.74
CA PRO A 603 32.12 -8.06 0.81
C PRO A 603 33.42 -8.71 1.33
N GLY A 604 33.31 -9.54 2.37
CA GLY A 604 34.46 -10.20 2.98
C GLY A 604 35.24 -9.33 3.96
N ALA A 605 34.73 -8.18 4.38
CA ALA A 605 35.37 -7.30 5.37
C ALA A 605 35.66 -8.02 6.70
N ASP A 606 34.74 -8.89 7.14
CA ASP A 606 34.87 -9.65 8.39
C ASP A 606 36.10 -10.59 8.36
N GLU A 607 36.35 -11.25 7.22
CA GLU A 607 37.55 -12.10 7.06
C GLU A 607 38.84 -11.28 7.07
N ILE A 608 38.79 -10.07 6.47
CA ILE A 608 39.94 -9.17 6.44
C ILE A 608 40.21 -8.64 7.86
N LEU A 609 39.20 -8.26 8.60
CA LEU A 609 39.30 -7.79 9.99
C LEU A 609 39.84 -8.88 10.90
N GLN A 610 39.33 -10.13 10.81
CA GLN A 610 39.86 -11.27 11.56
C GLN A 610 41.32 -11.54 11.27
N ARG A 611 41.74 -11.45 10.01
CA ARG A 611 43.17 -11.61 9.63
C ARG A 611 44.05 -10.46 10.15
N LEU A 612 43.53 -9.23 10.13
CA LEU A 612 44.24 -8.08 10.68
C LEU A 612 44.39 -8.19 12.21
N ASP A 613 43.34 -8.66 12.90
CA ASP A 613 43.39 -8.89 14.34
C ASP A 613 44.34 -10.05 14.71
N ALA A 614 44.34 -11.12 13.92
CA ALA A 614 45.30 -12.22 14.09
C ALA A 614 46.75 -11.76 13.88
N MET A 615 47.04 -10.96 12.84
CA MET A 615 48.34 -10.36 12.59
C MET A 615 48.78 -9.40 13.70
N ALA A 616 47.85 -8.62 14.26
CA ALA A 616 48.10 -7.71 15.37
C ALA A 616 48.46 -8.49 16.64
N GLN A 617 47.78 -9.59 16.95
CA GLN A 617 48.08 -10.48 18.06
C GLN A 617 49.40 -11.22 17.89
N GLU A 618 49.75 -11.65 16.68
CA GLU A 618 51.06 -12.24 16.38
C GLU A 618 52.21 -11.23 16.54
N ALA A 619 51.97 -9.96 16.16
CA ALA A 619 52.94 -8.88 16.33
C ALA A 619 53.14 -8.49 17.79
N GLU A 620 52.08 -8.49 18.64
CA GLU A 620 52.19 -8.30 20.09
C GLU A 620 52.84 -9.50 20.79
N GLY A 621 52.60 -10.71 20.32
CA GLY A 621 53.26 -11.93 20.86
C GLY A 621 54.73 -12.03 20.59
N GLN A 622 55.29 -11.31 19.62
CA GLN A 622 56.72 -11.31 19.27
C GLN A 622 57.53 -10.21 20.00
N GLN A 623 56.91 -9.36 20.81
CA GLN A 623 57.64 -8.31 21.57
C GLN A 623 58.12 -8.73 22.97
N VAL A 624 58.31 -10.00 23.25
CA VAL A 624 58.99 -10.46 24.48
C VAL A 624 60.30 -11.13 24.12
N GLY A 625 61.25 -10.33 23.68
CA GLY A 625 62.69 -10.70 23.61
C GLY A 625 63.54 -9.44 23.67
N PRO A 626 64.51 -9.34 24.61
CA PRO A 626 65.28 -8.11 24.77
C PRO A 626 66.38 -8.00 23.72
N GLY A 627 66.28 -6.97 22.90
CA GLY A 627 67.44 -6.47 22.18
C GLY A 627 67.35 -6.47 20.66
N PHE A 628 66.93 -5.35 20.12
CA PHE A 628 67.51 -4.69 18.96
C PHE A 628 66.98 -3.23 18.83
N PRO A 629 67.89 -2.28 18.45
CA PRO A 629 67.52 -0.87 18.54
C PRO A 629 66.79 -0.35 17.31
N GLN A 630 65.79 0.52 17.60
CA GLN A 630 65.32 1.63 16.76
C GLN A 630 65.42 1.51 15.24
N ALA A 631 64.32 1.20 14.62
CA ALA A 631 63.99 1.69 13.29
C ALA A 631 62.78 2.68 13.36
N GLN A 632 62.95 3.72 14.16
CA GLN A 632 62.19 4.97 14.08
C GLN A 632 63.02 5.94 13.25
N ALA A 633 62.87 5.92 11.94
CA ALA A 633 63.18 7.05 11.04
C ALA A 633 63.13 6.61 9.56
N MET A 634 61.94 6.46 9.02
CA MET A 634 61.74 6.54 7.57
C MET A 634 60.25 6.69 7.22
N MET A 635 59.64 7.76 7.69
CA MET A 635 58.42 8.33 7.10
C MET A 635 58.33 9.81 7.46
N THR A 636 59.31 10.61 7.06
CA THR A 636 59.15 12.06 6.92
C THR A 636 60.23 12.57 5.96
N SER A 637 59.87 12.71 4.70
CA SER A 637 60.28 13.87 3.91
C SER A 637 59.50 13.86 2.58
N PRO A 638 58.76 14.90 2.27
CA PRO A 638 58.28 15.14 0.93
C PRO A 638 59.43 15.69 0.10
N ASN A 639 59.77 15.03 -0.98
CA ASN A 639 60.67 15.57 -1.98
C ASN A 639 59.87 16.50 -2.91
N PRO A 640 60.14 17.80 -2.93
CA PRO A 640 59.57 18.69 -3.93
C PRO A 640 60.56 18.82 -5.11
N GLU A 641 60.30 18.10 -6.20
CA GLU A 641 60.85 18.42 -7.50
C GLU A 641 60.36 17.40 -8.54
N MET A 642 59.31 17.79 -9.25
CA MET A 642 59.21 17.67 -10.70
C MET A 642 57.90 18.30 -11.16
N ALA A 643 58.02 19.61 -11.38
CA ALA A 643 57.17 20.31 -12.34
C ALA A 643 57.69 19.99 -13.74
N LEU A 644 56.79 19.37 -14.55
CA LEU A 644 56.63 19.66 -15.99
C LEU A 644 55.41 18.94 -16.50
#